data_57d016ed1f9c8d6185de7eda4ccd8f2a
#
_entry.id   57d016ed1f9c8d6185de7eda4ccd8f2a
#
_cell.length_a   1.000
_cell.length_b   1.000
_cell.length_c   1.000
_cell.angle_alpha   90.00
_cell.angle_beta   90.00
_cell.angle_gamma   90.00
#
_symmetry.space_group_name_H-M   'P 1'
#
loop_
_entity.id
_entity.type
_entity.pdbx_description
1 polymer ?
#
loop_
_entity_poly.entity_id
_entity_poly.type
_entity_poly.pdbx_seq_one_letter_code
_entity_poly.pdbx_strand_id
1 'polypeptide(L)'
;MKVLSASLTVAAALLLSACSGATGSSDSAAMGDDWTTPKGGANAAHFSRLTDINPGNVGRLGLAWSYDLGSSRVQEATPVVLDGVMYTSGNLGRTYALNAANGEELWTFEPEVDMQANRGACCDQGNRGVAVANGKVMVAALDGWLYALDAKTGKVAWKADTITDHSRGYTITGAPEVAGNLVLIGNAGAEYDARGYVTAYDIATGEQAWRFYTVPHDPAQGPQENPELEEAVKTWSPESRWDIGGGGTVWDAINYDERFGTVIIGVGNAGPYNLERRSPGGGDNLYVASLVALDARTGRVKWHYQETPGDAWDFTSTQPIVFADMDVEGEMRPVLIHAPKNGYMFVLDRETGKPIAINAIVRTSWADGYDMKTGRPKEKPDSAHYWKGPKIIFPASPGARNWYPPAYDPDRELYFASVLDMGNLMFTTPPLDPADPHRKKALNIQTALLFTADLDKSIATLPPPLQDMVKALPEWQWVKDKPYSSQIRAIDPMTGKAKWAVDTEGWQDRPGVMATKTGIVFHGSIDGRFIARDAETGAILKEIDTGTAIMAAPMTYRVDGVQYVAVQAGFGGGGWGFVPRYSAPYKYGNANRLLVFKIDGGEVPKPDPLPAPQVAPEPPAQLPGVTPATIARGQAVFFGNCAICHSNQIISGVPDLRRMQPEIHEAFDQIVLEGAFLPMGMPRWDDLISKEDAHAIHAWLIDEQAKVRARELKLKAAGKPLDAPSLTILSSY
;
A
#
# COMPACT_ATOMS: atom_id res chain seq x y z
N MET A 1 -30.30 -8.55 -92.52
CA MET A 1 -30.38 -9.71 -91.63
C MET A 1 -30.34 -9.16 -90.20
N LYS A 2 -31.40 -9.46 -89.52
CA LYS A 2 -31.71 -8.91 -88.18
C LYS A 2 -30.86 -9.59 -87.09
N VAL A 3 -30.32 -8.79 -86.19
CA VAL A 3 -29.92 -9.30 -84.84
C VAL A 3 -30.47 -8.31 -83.79
N LEU A 4 -31.33 -8.84 -82.92
CA LEU A 4 -31.91 -8.13 -81.78
C LEU A 4 -30.85 -7.91 -80.70
N SER A 5 -30.80 -6.70 -80.16
CA SER A 5 -30.14 -6.39 -78.90
C SER A 5 -31.19 -6.26 -77.79
N ALA A 6 -31.03 -7.06 -76.75
CA ALA A 6 -31.83 -6.99 -75.53
C ALA A 6 -31.09 -6.13 -74.52
N SER A 7 -31.71 -5.02 -74.10
CA SER A 7 -31.20 -4.11 -73.07
C SER A 7 -31.67 -4.64 -71.67
N LEU A 8 -30.73 -4.95 -70.79
CA LEU A 8 -31.02 -5.16 -69.36
C LEU A 8 -30.85 -3.84 -68.62
N THR A 9 -31.93 -3.32 -68.09
CA THR A 9 -31.96 -2.18 -67.18
C THR A 9 -31.72 -2.67 -65.76
N VAL A 10 -30.58 -2.31 -65.15
CA VAL A 10 -30.29 -2.51 -63.72
C VAL A 10 -30.74 -1.29 -62.98
N ALA A 11 -31.77 -1.40 -62.17
CA ALA A 11 -32.19 -0.37 -61.24
C ALA A 11 -31.28 -0.38 -60.00
N ALA A 12 -30.45 0.66 -59.83
CA ALA A 12 -29.69 0.91 -58.62
C ALA A 12 -30.60 1.55 -57.58
N ALA A 13 -30.98 0.82 -56.55
CA ALA A 13 -31.61 1.38 -55.34
C ALA A 13 -30.54 2.00 -54.46
N LEU A 14 -30.49 3.32 -54.38
CA LEU A 14 -29.72 4.08 -53.39
C LEU A 14 -30.41 3.97 -52.03
N LEU A 15 -29.88 3.13 -51.14
CA LEU A 15 -30.17 3.16 -49.73
C LEU A 15 -29.37 4.31 -49.08
N LEU A 16 -30.03 5.42 -48.86
CA LEU A 16 -29.56 6.46 -47.92
C LEU A 16 -29.66 5.91 -46.49
N SER A 17 -28.56 5.40 -45.97
CA SER A 17 -28.39 5.20 -44.54
C SER A 17 -28.22 6.56 -43.89
N ALA A 18 -29.25 7.04 -43.24
CA ALA A 18 -29.16 8.13 -42.28
C ALA A 18 -28.26 7.71 -41.13
N CYS A 19 -27.03 8.22 -41.10
CA CYS A 19 -26.24 8.22 -39.85
C CYS A 19 -26.94 9.15 -38.87
N SER A 20 -27.84 8.60 -38.07
CA SER A 20 -28.18 9.23 -36.80
C SER A 20 -26.92 9.12 -35.93
N GLY A 21 -26.25 10.27 -35.75
CA GLY A 21 -25.21 10.41 -34.75
C GLY A 21 -25.80 10.08 -33.38
N ALA A 22 -25.63 8.86 -32.98
CA ALA A 22 -25.68 8.54 -31.56
C ALA A 22 -24.47 9.21 -30.95
N THR A 23 -24.67 10.32 -30.27
CA THR A 23 -23.80 10.79 -29.20
C THR A 23 -23.87 9.70 -28.12
N GLY A 24 -23.18 8.58 -28.34
CA GLY A 24 -22.92 7.58 -27.34
C GLY A 24 -22.06 8.25 -26.29
N SER A 25 -22.61 8.54 -25.12
CA SER A 25 -21.83 8.57 -23.92
C SER A 25 -20.98 7.31 -23.94
N SER A 26 -19.65 7.45 -23.94
CA SER A 26 -18.75 6.35 -23.69
C SER A 26 -18.92 5.96 -22.24
N ASP A 27 -20.02 5.29 -21.91
CA ASP A 27 -20.07 4.44 -20.75
C ASP A 27 -18.92 3.44 -20.95
N SER A 28 -17.80 3.72 -20.28
CA SER A 28 -16.73 2.76 -20.07
C SER A 28 -17.37 1.42 -19.78
N ALA A 29 -16.97 0.40 -20.49
CA ALA A 29 -17.59 -0.91 -20.50
C ALA A 29 -17.99 -1.27 -19.07
N ALA A 30 -19.29 -1.25 -18.79
CA ALA A 30 -19.82 -1.61 -17.48
C ALA A 30 -19.29 -3.02 -17.22
N MET A 31 -18.64 -3.24 -16.07
CA MET A 31 -18.26 -4.58 -15.66
C MET A 31 -19.55 -5.42 -15.69
N GLY A 32 -19.55 -6.43 -16.54
CA GLY A 32 -20.65 -7.39 -16.64
C GLY A 32 -20.70 -8.29 -15.41
N ASP A 33 -20.70 -9.60 -15.63
CA ASP A 33 -20.69 -10.60 -14.55
C ASP A 33 -19.29 -10.78 -13.92
N ASP A 34 -18.22 -10.36 -14.61
CA ASP A 34 -16.83 -10.52 -14.22
C ASP A 34 -16.27 -9.31 -13.41
N TRP A 35 -15.17 -9.55 -12.68
CA TRP A 35 -14.36 -8.52 -12.02
C TRP A 35 -12.95 -8.56 -12.62
N THR A 36 -12.72 -7.77 -13.65
CA THR A 36 -11.62 -7.97 -14.61
C THR A 36 -10.24 -7.44 -14.18
N THR A 37 -10.19 -6.56 -13.16
CA THR A 37 -8.92 -6.02 -12.62
C THR A 37 -8.97 -5.96 -11.09
N PRO A 38 -7.83 -5.94 -10.38
CA PRO A 38 -7.81 -5.74 -8.92
C PRO A 38 -8.49 -4.44 -8.46
N LYS A 39 -8.62 -3.47 -9.36
CA LYS A 39 -9.18 -2.14 -9.07
C LYS A 39 -10.67 -2.01 -9.41
N GLY A 40 -11.30 -3.06 -9.90
CA GLY A 40 -12.72 -3.04 -10.24
C GLY A 40 -13.03 -2.44 -11.62
N GLY A 41 -12.31 -2.87 -12.65
CA GLY A 41 -12.49 -2.43 -14.03
C GLY A 41 -11.68 -1.20 -14.43
N ALA A 42 -11.87 -0.70 -15.64
CA ALA A 42 -11.07 0.35 -16.26
C ALA A 42 -11.11 1.70 -15.51
N ASN A 43 -12.18 2.00 -14.78
CA ASN A 43 -12.30 3.23 -13.99
C ASN A 43 -11.61 3.14 -12.61
N ALA A 44 -11.15 1.96 -12.22
CA ALA A 44 -10.56 1.70 -10.90
C ALA A 44 -11.43 2.19 -9.73
N ALA A 45 -12.75 2.12 -9.91
CA ALA A 45 -13.72 2.71 -8.99
C ALA A 45 -14.17 1.77 -7.87
N HIS A 46 -13.75 0.51 -7.83
CA HIS A 46 -14.26 -0.51 -6.91
C HIS A 46 -15.80 -0.46 -6.76
N PHE A 47 -16.48 -0.28 -7.88
CA PHE A 47 -17.92 -0.11 -7.97
C PHE A 47 -18.54 -1.18 -8.85
N SER A 48 -19.57 -1.88 -8.35
CA SER A 48 -20.29 -2.90 -9.08
C SER A 48 -21.69 -2.46 -9.51
N ARG A 49 -22.06 -2.79 -10.73
CA ARG A 49 -23.42 -2.58 -11.26
C ARG A 49 -24.34 -3.81 -11.07
N LEU A 50 -23.85 -4.90 -10.49
CA LEU A 50 -24.66 -6.08 -10.15
C LEU A 50 -25.74 -5.73 -9.10
N THR A 51 -26.93 -6.30 -9.22
CA THR A 51 -28.10 -5.91 -8.44
C THR A 51 -28.78 -7.03 -7.65
N ASP A 52 -28.34 -8.29 -7.79
CA ASP A 52 -28.97 -9.42 -7.12
C ASP A 52 -28.82 -9.34 -5.60
N ILE A 53 -27.65 -8.82 -5.14
CA ILE A 53 -27.43 -8.48 -3.73
C ILE A 53 -27.80 -7.01 -3.54
N ASN A 54 -28.75 -6.76 -2.64
CA ASN A 54 -29.32 -5.43 -2.39
C ASN A 54 -29.71 -5.26 -0.92
N PRO A 55 -30.03 -4.05 -0.44
CA PRO A 55 -30.40 -3.82 0.95
C PRO A 55 -31.52 -4.69 1.49
N GLY A 56 -32.45 -5.15 0.63
CA GLY A 56 -33.59 -5.99 1.03
C GLY A 56 -33.19 -7.44 1.33
N ASN A 57 -32.07 -7.92 0.83
CA ASN A 57 -31.66 -9.33 1.00
C ASN A 57 -30.25 -9.53 1.59
N VAL A 58 -29.41 -8.51 1.70
CA VAL A 58 -28.03 -8.61 2.21
C VAL A 58 -27.99 -9.15 3.65
N GLY A 59 -29.06 -9.02 4.42
CA GLY A 59 -29.19 -9.63 5.74
C GLY A 59 -29.05 -11.15 5.74
N ARG A 60 -29.27 -11.81 4.58
CA ARG A 60 -29.15 -13.26 4.37
C ARG A 60 -27.79 -13.68 3.80
N LEU A 61 -26.84 -12.73 3.66
CA LEU A 61 -25.49 -13.04 3.18
C LEU A 61 -24.78 -14.01 4.12
N GLY A 62 -24.19 -15.08 3.57
CA GLY A 62 -23.42 -16.07 4.31
C GLY A 62 -22.34 -16.68 3.43
N LEU A 63 -21.47 -17.53 4.01
CA LEU A 63 -20.33 -18.14 3.33
C LEU A 63 -20.80 -19.10 2.23
N ALA A 64 -20.31 -18.92 1.01
CA ALA A 64 -20.44 -19.88 -0.08
C ALA A 64 -19.30 -20.91 -0.02
N TRP A 65 -18.08 -20.44 0.05
CA TRP A 65 -16.87 -21.25 0.16
C TRP A 65 -15.70 -20.41 0.69
N SER A 66 -14.65 -21.09 1.12
CA SER A 66 -13.38 -20.44 1.55
C SER A 66 -12.20 -21.25 1.06
N TYR A 67 -11.07 -20.59 0.87
CA TYR A 67 -9.80 -21.18 0.47
C TYR A 67 -8.69 -20.70 1.38
N ASP A 68 -7.85 -21.61 1.90
CA ASP A 68 -6.69 -21.30 2.74
C ASP A 68 -5.52 -20.86 1.85
N LEU A 69 -4.99 -19.66 2.08
CA LEU A 69 -3.85 -19.12 1.32
C LEU A 69 -2.48 -19.65 1.80
N GLY A 70 -2.45 -20.48 2.83
CA GLY A 70 -1.24 -21.15 3.30
C GLY A 70 -0.19 -20.23 3.86
N SER A 71 -0.57 -19.06 4.39
CA SER A 71 0.34 -18.05 4.92
C SER A 71 -0.24 -17.34 6.14
N SER A 72 0.65 -16.84 7.01
CA SER A 72 0.28 -15.96 8.13
C SER A 72 0.82 -14.53 7.94
N ARG A 73 1.38 -14.21 6.77
CA ARG A 73 1.94 -12.89 6.46
C ARG A 73 0.83 -11.96 5.96
N VAL A 74 1.15 -10.71 5.63
CA VAL A 74 0.16 -9.70 5.21
C VAL A 74 -0.62 -10.10 3.96
N GLN A 75 -1.90 -9.68 3.88
CA GLN A 75 -2.76 -9.87 2.71
C GLN A 75 -3.33 -8.55 2.24
N GLU A 76 -3.17 -8.25 0.94
CA GLU A 76 -3.52 -6.97 0.36
C GLU A 76 -4.27 -7.09 -0.98
N ALA A 77 -4.25 -8.27 -1.62
CA ALA A 77 -4.75 -8.42 -2.97
C ALA A 77 -6.28 -8.41 -3.05
N THR A 78 -6.79 -7.80 -4.12
CA THR A 78 -8.17 -7.99 -4.59
C THR A 78 -8.15 -9.03 -5.71
N PRO A 79 -8.96 -10.10 -5.64
CA PRO A 79 -9.03 -11.11 -6.70
C PRO A 79 -9.56 -10.53 -8.01
N VAL A 80 -9.25 -11.23 -9.13
CA VAL A 80 -9.80 -11.02 -10.47
C VAL A 80 -10.62 -12.21 -10.83
N VAL A 81 -11.82 -12.02 -11.40
CA VAL A 81 -12.65 -13.09 -11.94
C VAL A 81 -12.89 -12.83 -13.43
N LEU A 82 -12.59 -13.85 -14.24
CA LEU A 82 -12.77 -13.82 -15.67
C LEU A 82 -13.23 -15.20 -16.14
N ASP A 83 -14.35 -15.24 -16.86
CA ASP A 83 -14.91 -16.48 -17.45
C ASP A 83 -15.06 -17.63 -16.41
N GLY A 84 -15.51 -17.32 -15.19
CA GLY A 84 -15.73 -18.29 -14.12
C GLY A 84 -14.47 -18.78 -13.40
N VAL A 85 -13.30 -18.23 -13.72
CA VAL A 85 -12.04 -18.49 -13.01
C VAL A 85 -11.63 -17.30 -12.17
N MET A 86 -11.35 -17.52 -10.90
CA MET A 86 -10.82 -16.52 -9.99
C MET A 86 -9.30 -16.64 -9.92
N TYR A 87 -8.61 -15.53 -10.22
CA TYR A 87 -7.16 -15.40 -10.08
C TYR A 87 -6.84 -14.45 -8.94
N THR A 88 -5.90 -14.83 -8.09
CA THR A 88 -5.45 -13.95 -7.00
C THR A 88 -4.00 -14.24 -6.63
N SER A 89 -3.38 -13.32 -5.90
CA SER A 89 -2.03 -13.49 -5.37
C SER A 89 -2.02 -13.49 -3.85
N GLY A 90 -1.00 -14.12 -3.30
CA GLY A 90 -0.63 -14.07 -1.90
C GLY A 90 0.79 -13.54 -1.72
N ASN A 91 1.37 -13.80 -0.58
CA ASN A 91 2.71 -13.37 -0.23
C ASN A 91 3.75 -13.76 -1.29
N LEU A 92 4.78 -12.93 -1.46
CA LEU A 92 5.90 -13.15 -2.37
C LEU A 92 5.54 -13.21 -3.86
N GLY A 93 4.24 -13.05 -4.22
CA GLY A 93 3.75 -13.24 -5.59
C GLY A 93 3.23 -14.66 -5.87
N ARG A 94 3.06 -15.52 -4.84
CA ARG A 94 2.36 -16.78 -5.00
C ARG A 94 0.98 -16.53 -5.63
N THR A 95 0.63 -17.30 -6.65
CA THR A 95 -0.56 -17.04 -7.46
C THR A 95 -1.47 -18.28 -7.50
N TYR A 96 -2.76 -18.04 -7.41
CA TYR A 96 -3.80 -19.07 -7.36
C TYR A 96 -4.80 -18.85 -8.49
N ALA A 97 -5.23 -19.94 -9.12
CA ALA A 97 -6.41 -19.97 -9.98
C ALA A 97 -7.42 -20.96 -9.39
N LEU A 98 -8.61 -20.45 -9.12
CA LEU A 98 -9.68 -21.20 -8.47
C LEU A 98 -10.94 -21.17 -9.32
N ASN A 99 -11.75 -22.22 -9.25
CA ASN A 99 -13.11 -22.19 -9.77
C ASN A 99 -13.92 -21.17 -8.95
N ALA A 100 -14.41 -20.12 -9.59
CA ALA A 100 -15.07 -19.01 -8.90
C ALA A 100 -16.43 -19.40 -8.27
N ALA A 101 -17.07 -20.50 -8.71
CA ALA A 101 -18.35 -20.95 -8.16
C ALA A 101 -18.19 -21.73 -6.84
N ASN A 102 -17.08 -22.48 -6.65
CA ASN A 102 -16.95 -23.44 -5.56
C ASN A 102 -15.60 -23.44 -4.82
N GLY A 103 -14.60 -22.65 -5.30
CA GLY A 103 -13.28 -22.53 -4.68
C GLY A 103 -12.34 -23.72 -4.96
N GLU A 104 -12.68 -24.64 -5.88
CA GLU A 104 -11.77 -25.70 -6.28
C GLU A 104 -10.50 -25.15 -6.91
N GLU A 105 -9.32 -25.59 -6.43
CA GLU A 105 -8.03 -25.19 -6.97
C GLU A 105 -7.83 -25.79 -8.37
N LEU A 106 -7.62 -24.92 -9.35
CA LEU A 106 -7.28 -25.33 -10.72
C LEU A 106 -5.77 -25.44 -10.88
N TRP A 107 -5.03 -24.49 -10.35
CA TRP A 107 -3.58 -24.51 -10.28
C TRP A 107 -3.06 -23.47 -9.27
N THR A 108 -1.88 -23.72 -8.77
CA THR A 108 -1.09 -22.77 -7.95
C THR A 108 0.30 -22.60 -8.55
N PHE A 109 0.80 -21.37 -8.57
CA PHE A 109 2.17 -21.03 -8.94
C PHE A 109 2.89 -20.45 -7.74
N GLU A 110 4.09 -20.95 -7.46
CA GLU A 110 4.97 -20.44 -6.42
C GLU A 110 6.27 -19.94 -7.07
N PRO A 111 6.54 -18.61 -7.04
CA PRO A 111 7.78 -18.08 -7.60
C PRO A 111 8.99 -18.50 -6.77
N GLU A 112 10.10 -18.75 -7.43
CA GLU A 112 11.41 -18.84 -6.77
C GLU A 112 11.87 -17.43 -6.40
N VAL A 113 11.79 -17.06 -5.12
CA VAL A 113 12.13 -15.72 -4.62
C VAL A 113 13.45 -15.76 -3.86
N ASP A 114 14.35 -14.84 -4.18
CA ASP A 114 15.50 -14.58 -3.31
C ASP A 114 15.00 -13.95 -1.99
N MET A 115 14.93 -14.75 -0.93
CA MET A 115 14.44 -14.31 0.37
C MET A 115 15.30 -13.22 1.02
N GLN A 116 16.50 -12.94 0.49
CA GLN A 116 17.31 -11.80 0.90
C GLN A 116 16.62 -10.46 0.56
N ALA A 117 15.72 -10.42 -0.43
CA ALA A 117 14.93 -9.26 -0.78
C ALA A 117 14.02 -8.76 0.37
N ASN A 118 13.65 -9.62 1.32
CA ASN A 118 12.87 -9.22 2.50
C ASN A 118 13.51 -8.08 3.29
N ARG A 119 14.82 -7.90 3.20
CA ARG A 119 15.52 -6.80 3.86
C ARG A 119 15.10 -5.42 3.33
N GLY A 120 14.78 -5.33 2.04
CA GLY A 120 14.26 -4.10 1.39
C GLY A 120 12.74 -3.95 1.46
N ALA A 121 12.04 -4.90 2.08
CA ALA A 121 10.58 -4.89 2.19
C ALA A 121 10.14 -4.17 3.47
N CYS A 122 9.94 -2.85 3.41
CA CYS A 122 9.51 -2.04 4.56
C CYS A 122 8.19 -2.54 5.20
N CYS A 123 7.34 -3.20 4.40
CA CYS A 123 5.94 -3.46 4.73
C CYS A 123 5.56 -4.94 4.58
N ASP A 124 6.50 -5.83 4.88
CA ASP A 124 6.35 -7.28 4.75
C ASP A 124 6.27 -7.77 3.29
N GLN A 125 5.95 -9.04 3.10
CA GLN A 125 5.95 -9.78 1.84
C GLN A 125 4.66 -9.61 1.03
N GLY A 126 3.98 -8.48 1.17
CA GLY A 126 2.68 -8.24 0.55
C GLY A 126 2.73 -8.26 -0.98
N ASN A 127 1.60 -8.64 -1.59
CA ASN A 127 1.35 -8.52 -3.01
C ASN A 127 -0.09 -8.05 -3.22
N ARG A 128 -0.31 -7.09 -4.14
CA ARG A 128 -1.61 -6.42 -4.31
C ARG A 128 -2.49 -6.99 -5.41
N GLY A 129 -2.02 -8.02 -6.12
CA GLY A 129 -2.85 -8.69 -7.11
C GLY A 129 -2.14 -9.07 -8.39
N VAL A 130 -2.91 -9.58 -9.31
CA VAL A 130 -2.49 -10.04 -10.64
C VAL A 130 -3.18 -9.24 -11.73
N ALA A 131 -2.57 -9.17 -12.92
CA ALA A 131 -3.25 -8.73 -14.12
C ALA A 131 -3.54 -9.91 -15.04
N VAL A 132 -4.69 -9.92 -15.70
CA VAL A 132 -5.10 -11.00 -16.60
C VAL A 132 -5.40 -10.44 -17.97
N ALA A 133 -4.66 -10.87 -18.98
CA ALA A 133 -4.88 -10.46 -20.38
C ALA A 133 -4.28 -11.47 -21.36
N ASN A 134 -4.87 -11.56 -22.56
CA ASN A 134 -4.34 -12.36 -23.68
C ASN A 134 -4.00 -13.81 -23.30
N GLY A 135 -4.84 -14.43 -22.44
CA GLY A 135 -4.64 -15.81 -21.97
C GLY A 135 -3.46 -15.98 -21.00
N LYS A 136 -2.96 -14.90 -20.40
CA LYS A 136 -1.89 -14.90 -19.41
C LYS A 136 -2.32 -14.24 -18.11
N VAL A 137 -1.77 -14.72 -17.00
CA VAL A 137 -1.81 -14.11 -15.68
C VAL A 137 -0.44 -13.52 -15.39
N MET A 138 -0.34 -12.22 -15.20
CA MET A 138 0.90 -11.54 -14.87
C MET A 138 0.96 -11.24 -13.38
N VAL A 139 2.09 -11.56 -12.74
CA VAL A 139 2.35 -11.34 -11.32
C VAL A 139 3.79 -10.92 -11.10
N ALA A 140 4.02 -10.00 -10.18
CA ALA A 140 5.37 -9.61 -9.79
C ALA A 140 5.75 -10.26 -8.45
N ALA A 141 6.94 -10.85 -8.38
CA ALA A 141 7.51 -11.39 -7.15
C ALA A 141 8.23 -10.31 -6.34
N LEU A 142 8.36 -10.50 -5.03
CA LEU A 142 8.94 -9.52 -4.11
C LEU A 142 10.36 -9.09 -4.51
N ASP A 143 11.17 -10.00 -5.05
CA ASP A 143 12.56 -9.79 -5.46
C ASP A 143 12.72 -9.16 -6.85
N GLY A 144 11.62 -8.74 -7.47
CA GLY A 144 11.64 -7.96 -8.71
C GLY A 144 11.42 -8.74 -9.99
N TRP A 145 11.14 -10.04 -9.95
CA TRP A 145 10.78 -10.79 -11.15
C TRP A 145 9.32 -10.56 -11.52
N LEU A 146 9.05 -10.17 -12.77
CA LEU A 146 7.73 -10.17 -13.37
C LEU A 146 7.53 -11.48 -14.15
N TYR A 147 6.51 -12.24 -13.79
CA TYR A 147 6.13 -13.49 -14.44
C TYR A 147 4.87 -13.31 -15.27
N ALA A 148 4.80 -13.96 -16.43
CA ALA A 148 3.56 -14.23 -17.14
C ALA A 148 3.31 -15.73 -17.16
N LEU A 149 2.17 -16.13 -16.66
CA LEU A 149 1.73 -17.51 -16.54
C LEU A 149 0.66 -17.78 -17.58
N ASP A 150 0.65 -18.96 -18.18
CA ASP A 150 -0.49 -19.44 -18.98
C ASP A 150 -1.74 -19.52 -18.07
N ALA A 151 -2.79 -18.81 -18.42
CA ALA A 151 -3.97 -18.69 -17.55
C ALA A 151 -4.71 -20.01 -17.28
N LYS A 152 -4.56 -21.02 -18.16
CA LYS A 152 -5.21 -22.32 -18.02
C LYS A 152 -4.40 -23.31 -17.17
N THR A 153 -3.08 -23.17 -17.18
CA THR A 153 -2.20 -24.21 -16.62
C THR A 153 -1.28 -23.72 -15.50
N GLY A 154 -1.16 -22.40 -15.29
CA GLY A 154 -0.23 -21.80 -14.34
C GLY A 154 1.26 -21.91 -14.74
N LYS A 155 1.57 -22.45 -15.92
CA LYS A 155 2.96 -22.60 -16.37
C LYS A 155 3.53 -21.27 -16.80
N VAL A 156 4.80 -21.02 -16.44
CA VAL A 156 5.52 -19.83 -16.84
C VAL A 156 5.67 -19.79 -18.37
N ALA A 157 5.09 -18.77 -18.99
CA ALA A 157 5.28 -18.46 -20.40
C ALA A 157 6.57 -17.65 -20.62
N TRP A 158 6.81 -16.66 -19.77
CA TRP A 158 8.03 -15.86 -19.73
C TRP A 158 8.22 -15.23 -18.34
N LYS A 159 9.43 -14.80 -18.04
CA LYS A 159 9.73 -13.95 -16.88
C LYS A 159 10.73 -12.87 -17.26
N ALA A 160 10.67 -11.72 -16.62
CA ALA A 160 11.56 -10.59 -16.82
C ALA A 160 12.08 -10.07 -15.48
N ASP A 161 13.40 -9.82 -15.42
CA ASP A 161 14.00 -9.10 -14.29
C ASP A 161 13.72 -7.61 -14.47
N THR A 162 13.00 -7.01 -13.51
CA THR A 162 12.65 -5.60 -13.58
C THR A 162 13.64 -4.69 -12.86
N ILE A 163 14.51 -5.26 -12.01
CA ILE A 163 15.43 -4.51 -11.16
C ILE A 163 16.56 -3.89 -11.99
N THR A 164 16.82 -2.61 -11.75
CA THR A 164 17.83 -1.85 -12.48
C THR A 164 19.21 -1.83 -11.80
N ASP A 165 19.25 -2.06 -10.49
CA ASP A 165 20.49 -2.08 -9.69
C ASP A 165 20.31 -3.00 -8.47
N HIS A 166 20.76 -4.26 -8.58
CA HIS A 166 20.68 -5.25 -7.49
C HIS A 166 21.56 -4.92 -6.26
N SER A 167 22.35 -3.85 -6.31
CA SER A 167 23.11 -3.37 -5.15
C SER A 167 22.25 -2.54 -4.17
N ARG A 168 21.02 -2.20 -4.54
CA ARG A 168 20.06 -1.41 -3.76
C ARG A 168 18.88 -2.24 -3.29
N GLY A 169 18.09 -1.72 -2.35
CA GLY A 169 16.98 -2.45 -1.75
C GLY A 169 15.67 -2.34 -2.55
N TYR A 170 15.69 -2.70 -3.82
CA TYR A 170 14.47 -2.77 -4.64
C TYR A 170 13.60 -3.96 -4.25
N THR A 171 12.30 -3.73 -4.22
CA THR A 171 11.27 -4.77 -4.09
C THR A 171 10.06 -4.43 -4.95
N ILE A 172 9.13 -5.40 -5.12
CA ILE A 172 7.84 -5.16 -5.76
C ILE A 172 6.72 -5.73 -4.90
N THR A 173 5.69 -4.91 -4.64
CA THR A 173 4.48 -5.30 -3.92
C THR A 173 3.20 -4.92 -4.69
N GLY A 174 3.31 -4.12 -5.76
CA GLY A 174 2.19 -3.66 -6.59
C GLY A 174 1.64 -4.73 -7.52
N ALA A 175 0.38 -4.58 -7.91
CA ALA A 175 -0.21 -5.35 -8.99
C ALA A 175 0.24 -4.78 -10.34
N PRO A 176 0.55 -5.65 -11.34
CA PRO A 176 0.79 -5.19 -12.70
C PRO A 176 -0.47 -4.55 -13.31
N GLU A 177 -0.29 -3.61 -14.24
CA GLU A 177 -1.37 -2.97 -14.99
C GLU A 177 -1.28 -3.30 -16.48
N VAL A 178 -2.41 -3.54 -17.12
CA VAL A 178 -2.49 -3.82 -18.56
C VAL A 178 -2.85 -2.55 -19.33
N ALA A 179 -2.05 -2.21 -20.35
CA ALA A 179 -2.31 -1.11 -21.27
C ALA A 179 -2.20 -1.60 -22.73
N GLY A 180 -3.31 -2.01 -23.32
CA GLY A 180 -3.34 -2.62 -24.65
C GLY A 180 -2.58 -3.96 -24.69
N ASN A 181 -1.47 -4.02 -25.43
CA ASN A 181 -0.61 -5.20 -25.51
C ASN A 181 0.58 -5.15 -24.52
N LEU A 182 0.62 -4.15 -23.66
CA LEU A 182 1.69 -3.98 -22.67
C LEU A 182 1.20 -4.30 -21.27
N VAL A 183 2.11 -4.83 -20.44
CA VAL A 183 1.97 -4.94 -18.99
C VAL A 183 2.99 -4.05 -18.31
N LEU A 184 2.54 -3.27 -17.33
CA LEU A 184 3.35 -2.29 -16.62
C LEU A 184 3.57 -2.71 -15.17
N ILE A 185 4.76 -2.43 -14.67
CA ILE A 185 5.10 -2.60 -13.25
C ILE A 185 6.09 -1.52 -12.82
N GLY A 186 5.95 -1.05 -11.60
CA GLY A 186 6.90 -0.15 -10.95
C GLY A 186 7.73 -0.86 -9.88
N ASN A 187 8.32 -0.09 -8.99
CA ASN A 187 9.15 -0.61 -7.89
C ASN A 187 8.84 0.06 -6.56
N ALA A 188 9.21 -0.61 -5.46
CA ALA A 188 9.31 -0.09 -4.11
C ALA A 188 10.78 0.07 -3.69
N GLY A 189 11.05 0.43 -2.43
CA GLY A 189 12.40 0.54 -1.86
C GLY A 189 12.93 1.96 -1.71
N ALA A 190 12.07 2.99 -1.73
CA ALA A 190 12.49 4.38 -1.54
C ALA A 190 13.32 4.61 -0.27
N GLU A 191 13.00 3.90 0.81
CA GLU A 191 13.67 3.92 2.10
C GLU A 191 15.03 3.20 2.11
N TYR A 192 15.35 2.48 1.03
CA TYR A 192 16.56 1.67 0.84
C TYR A 192 17.36 2.11 -0.39
N ASP A 193 17.40 3.40 -0.62
CA ASP A 193 18.15 4.05 -1.70
C ASP A 193 17.73 3.63 -3.12
N ALA A 194 16.50 3.12 -3.32
CA ALA A 194 15.99 2.84 -4.65
C ALA A 194 15.68 4.11 -5.43
N ARG A 195 15.91 4.07 -6.75
CA ARG A 195 15.47 5.08 -7.70
C ARG A 195 14.18 4.65 -8.36
N GLY A 196 13.14 5.48 -8.31
CA GLY A 196 11.83 5.15 -8.84
C GLY A 196 11.79 5.03 -10.36
N TYR A 197 10.98 4.06 -10.83
CA TYR A 197 10.66 3.88 -12.25
C TYR A 197 9.33 3.13 -12.44
N VAL A 198 8.81 3.18 -13.65
CA VAL A 198 7.80 2.27 -14.19
C VAL A 198 8.32 1.70 -15.51
N THR A 199 8.10 0.41 -15.74
CA THR A 199 8.52 -0.28 -16.98
C THR A 199 7.34 -0.96 -17.63
N ALA A 200 7.23 -0.86 -18.95
CA ALA A 200 6.28 -1.58 -19.77
C ALA A 200 6.97 -2.72 -20.52
N TYR A 201 6.32 -3.88 -20.50
CA TYR A 201 6.75 -5.09 -21.19
C TYR A 201 5.68 -5.54 -22.17
N ASP A 202 6.07 -6.08 -23.32
CA ASP A 202 5.13 -6.73 -24.24
C ASP A 202 4.54 -8.00 -23.62
N ILE A 203 3.22 -8.11 -23.56
CA ILE A 203 2.53 -9.25 -22.92
C ILE A 203 2.85 -10.57 -23.64
N ALA A 204 3.08 -10.56 -24.95
CA ALA A 204 3.34 -11.78 -25.70
C ALA A 204 4.74 -12.35 -25.42
N THR A 205 5.77 -11.47 -25.36
CA THR A 205 7.18 -11.84 -25.37
C THR A 205 7.90 -11.63 -24.05
N GLY A 206 7.43 -10.69 -23.21
CA GLY A 206 8.14 -10.25 -22.00
C GLY A 206 9.29 -9.27 -22.28
N GLU A 207 9.45 -8.83 -23.55
CA GLU A 207 10.46 -7.84 -23.90
C GLU A 207 10.08 -6.45 -23.37
N GLN A 208 11.08 -5.72 -22.86
CA GLN A 208 10.88 -4.34 -22.41
C GLN A 208 10.59 -3.43 -23.61
N ALA A 209 9.40 -2.79 -23.59
CA ALA A 209 9.01 -1.80 -24.58
C ALA A 209 9.59 -0.42 -24.27
N TRP A 210 9.44 0.02 -23.01
CA TRP A 210 10.00 1.28 -22.52
C TRP A 210 10.12 1.28 -21.00
N ARG A 211 10.93 2.21 -20.47
CA ARG A 211 11.05 2.52 -19.04
C ARG A 211 11.07 4.02 -18.84
N PHE A 212 10.34 4.50 -17.84
CA PHE A 212 10.37 5.88 -17.39
C PHE A 212 10.87 5.93 -15.95
N TYR A 213 12.00 6.62 -15.70
CA TYR A 213 12.48 6.93 -14.36
C TYR A 213 11.75 8.15 -13.83
N THR A 214 11.38 8.13 -12.56
CA THR A 214 10.61 9.20 -11.89
C THR A 214 11.51 10.22 -11.19
N VAL A 215 12.79 9.91 -11.03
CA VAL A 215 13.80 10.75 -10.39
C VAL A 215 15.02 10.84 -11.30
N PRO A 216 15.60 12.03 -11.52
CA PRO A 216 16.80 12.19 -12.33
C PRO A 216 18.03 11.54 -11.67
N HIS A 217 19.02 11.20 -12.49
CA HIS A 217 20.36 10.82 -12.00
C HIS A 217 21.27 12.05 -11.92
N ASP A 218 22.47 11.86 -11.36
CA ASP A 218 23.51 12.88 -11.27
C ASP A 218 23.84 13.45 -12.66
N PRO A 219 23.59 14.74 -12.91
CA PRO A 219 23.89 15.37 -14.21
C PRO A 219 25.37 15.33 -14.58
N ALA A 220 26.29 15.12 -13.61
CA ALA A 220 27.71 14.94 -13.89
C ALA A 220 28.02 13.61 -14.59
N GLN A 221 27.10 12.64 -14.56
CA GLN A 221 27.24 11.34 -15.23
C GLN A 221 26.83 11.36 -16.71
N GLY A 222 26.32 12.46 -17.19
CA GLY A 222 25.89 12.65 -18.58
C GLY A 222 24.43 13.06 -18.72
N PRO A 223 23.89 13.02 -19.94
CA PRO A 223 22.49 13.37 -20.20
C PRO A 223 21.54 12.37 -19.52
N GLN A 224 20.37 12.87 -19.12
CA GLN A 224 19.31 12.04 -18.56
C GLN A 224 18.75 11.06 -19.60
N GLU A 225 18.08 10.00 -19.14
CA GLU A 225 17.54 8.95 -20.01
C GLU A 225 16.45 9.46 -20.97
N ASN A 226 15.79 10.56 -20.61
CA ASN A 226 14.79 11.20 -21.45
C ASN A 226 14.72 12.73 -21.19
N PRO A 227 14.18 13.52 -22.15
CA PRO A 227 14.15 14.99 -22.05
C PRO A 227 13.34 15.53 -20.86
N GLU A 228 12.33 14.77 -20.39
CA GLU A 228 11.51 15.17 -19.26
C GLU A 228 12.32 15.18 -17.96
N LEU A 229 13.31 14.29 -17.83
CA LEU A 229 14.24 14.29 -16.70
C LEU A 229 15.29 15.39 -16.79
N GLU A 230 15.65 15.86 -17.99
CA GLU A 230 16.48 17.07 -18.16
C GLU A 230 15.79 18.32 -17.63
N GLU A 231 14.47 18.40 -17.68
CA GLU A 231 13.72 19.49 -17.03
C GLU A 231 13.56 19.21 -15.52
N ALA A 232 13.30 17.96 -15.12
CA ALA A 232 13.12 17.59 -13.71
C ALA A 232 14.38 17.86 -12.88
N VAL A 233 15.57 17.59 -13.42
CA VAL A 233 16.85 17.81 -12.68
C VAL A 233 17.04 19.27 -12.26
N LYS A 234 16.47 20.23 -12.97
CA LYS A 234 16.52 21.66 -12.65
C LYS A 234 15.73 22.00 -11.37
N THR A 235 14.86 21.10 -10.92
CA THR A 235 14.08 21.25 -9.68
C THR A 235 14.76 20.63 -8.46
N TRP A 236 15.94 20.04 -8.65
CA TRP A 236 16.81 19.50 -7.60
C TRP A 236 17.96 20.46 -7.36
N SER A 237 18.43 20.53 -6.11
CA SER A 237 19.66 21.31 -5.81
C SER A 237 20.86 20.71 -6.55
N PRO A 238 21.77 21.53 -7.07
CA PRO A 238 23.05 21.05 -7.61
C PRO A 238 23.87 20.23 -6.59
N GLU A 239 23.66 20.48 -5.29
CA GLU A 239 24.31 19.79 -4.16
C GLU A 239 23.53 18.56 -3.69
N SER A 240 22.52 18.12 -4.47
CA SER A 240 21.70 16.95 -4.12
C SER A 240 22.56 15.69 -3.94
N ARG A 241 22.07 14.80 -3.07
CA ARG A 241 22.71 13.52 -2.79
C ARG A 241 22.42 12.53 -3.92
N TRP A 242 23.11 12.72 -5.06
CA TRP A 242 22.99 11.89 -6.25
C TRP A 242 23.45 10.43 -6.06
N ASP A 243 24.22 10.17 -5.01
CA ASP A 243 24.71 8.85 -4.62
C ASP A 243 23.62 7.94 -4.02
N ILE A 244 22.53 8.53 -3.54
CA ILE A 244 21.32 7.84 -3.12
C ILE A 244 20.30 7.85 -4.24
N GLY A 245 19.37 6.89 -4.28
CA GLY A 245 18.42 6.76 -5.40
C GLY A 245 17.39 7.89 -5.49
N GLY A 246 17.17 8.64 -4.41
CA GLY A 246 16.24 9.75 -4.35
C GLY A 246 14.77 9.38 -4.12
N GLY A 247 14.42 8.10 -4.14
CA GLY A 247 13.04 7.61 -3.94
C GLY A 247 12.17 7.74 -5.18
N GLY A 248 10.96 8.27 -5.04
CA GLY A 248 10.01 8.44 -6.14
C GLY A 248 9.50 7.12 -6.73
N THR A 249 9.44 6.06 -5.94
CA THR A 249 9.08 4.72 -6.41
C THR A 249 7.60 4.61 -6.77
N VAL A 250 7.28 3.80 -7.79
CA VAL A 250 5.90 3.53 -8.24
C VAL A 250 5.48 2.17 -7.70
N TRP A 251 5.20 2.10 -6.39
CA TRP A 251 4.91 0.84 -5.71
C TRP A 251 3.44 0.40 -5.78
N ASP A 252 2.53 1.29 -6.26
CA ASP A 252 1.12 1.03 -6.53
C ASP A 252 0.64 2.01 -7.61
N ALA A 253 -0.65 2.36 -7.69
CA ALA A 253 -1.24 3.42 -8.52
C ALA A 253 -0.66 3.54 -9.94
N ILE A 254 -0.87 2.52 -10.75
CA ILE A 254 -0.65 2.53 -12.20
C ILE A 254 -2.01 2.31 -12.85
N ASN A 255 -2.55 3.28 -13.58
CA ASN A 255 -3.88 3.20 -14.18
C ASN A 255 -3.80 3.50 -15.67
N TYR A 256 -4.34 2.63 -16.52
CA TYR A 256 -4.45 2.87 -17.95
C TYR A 256 -5.78 3.54 -18.29
N ASP A 257 -5.69 4.70 -18.93
CA ASP A 257 -6.82 5.42 -19.51
C ASP A 257 -6.87 5.17 -21.02
N GLU A 258 -7.74 4.26 -21.42
CA GLU A 258 -7.93 3.91 -22.83
C GLU A 258 -8.46 5.10 -23.65
N ARG A 259 -9.30 5.94 -23.07
CA ARG A 259 -9.91 7.11 -23.73
C ARG A 259 -8.86 8.09 -24.24
N PHE A 260 -7.78 8.30 -23.49
CA PHE A 260 -6.71 9.22 -23.82
C PHE A 260 -5.41 8.53 -24.23
N GLY A 261 -5.37 7.18 -24.24
CA GLY A 261 -4.16 6.40 -24.50
C GLY A 261 -3.02 6.75 -23.55
N THR A 262 -3.35 6.87 -22.26
CA THR A 262 -2.44 7.43 -21.26
C THR A 262 -2.34 6.47 -20.06
N VAL A 263 -1.13 6.24 -19.58
CA VAL A 263 -0.90 5.59 -18.29
C VAL A 263 -0.67 6.67 -17.23
N ILE A 264 -1.52 6.75 -16.22
CA ILE A 264 -1.34 7.67 -15.10
C ILE A 264 -0.74 6.91 -13.95
N ILE A 265 0.44 7.36 -13.48
CA ILE A 265 1.16 6.77 -12.35
C ILE A 265 1.18 7.72 -11.17
N GLY A 266 1.07 7.15 -9.97
CA GLY A 266 1.36 7.84 -8.72
C GLY A 266 2.81 7.62 -8.33
N VAL A 267 3.55 8.68 -8.08
CA VAL A 267 4.96 8.66 -7.71
C VAL A 267 5.10 8.78 -6.19
N GLY A 268 5.92 7.94 -5.61
CA GLY A 268 6.11 7.81 -4.17
C GLY A 268 6.92 8.95 -3.53
N ASN A 269 7.14 8.75 -2.24
CA ASN A 269 7.93 9.65 -1.39
C ASN A 269 9.40 9.74 -1.83
N ALA A 270 10.04 10.80 -1.39
CA ALA A 270 11.48 10.96 -1.53
C ALA A 270 12.27 10.09 -0.54
N GLY A 271 13.51 9.79 -0.87
CA GLY A 271 14.47 9.12 -0.01
C GLY A 271 15.82 9.86 0.04
N PRO A 272 16.40 10.18 1.25
CA PRO A 272 15.76 10.17 2.57
C PRO A 272 14.65 11.22 2.70
N TYR A 273 13.78 11.09 3.71
CA TYR A 273 12.64 12.00 3.89
C TYR A 273 13.08 13.44 4.07
N ASN A 274 14.13 13.69 4.85
CA ASN A 274 14.62 15.03 5.14
C ASN A 274 15.11 15.75 3.86
N LEU A 275 14.35 16.77 3.42
CA LEU A 275 14.64 17.53 2.21
C LEU A 275 16.02 18.18 2.22
N GLU A 276 16.42 18.79 3.34
CA GLU A 276 17.72 19.47 3.46
C GLU A 276 18.90 18.49 3.40
N ARG A 277 18.68 17.21 3.75
CA ARG A 277 19.68 16.14 3.63
C ARG A 277 19.78 15.61 2.20
N ARG A 278 18.66 15.53 1.51
CA ARG A 278 18.56 14.99 0.14
C ARG A 278 18.95 16.02 -0.91
N SER A 279 18.42 17.23 -0.76
CA SER A 279 18.54 18.33 -1.71
C SER A 279 18.80 19.63 -0.94
N PRO A 280 20.06 19.87 -0.49
CA PRO A 280 20.43 21.04 0.31
C PRO A 280 20.00 22.34 -0.39
N GLY A 281 19.30 23.21 0.36
CA GLY A 281 18.69 24.42 -0.21
C GLY A 281 17.32 24.20 -0.84
N GLY A 282 16.78 22.97 -0.83
CA GLY A 282 15.40 22.67 -1.23
C GLY A 282 15.22 22.29 -2.69
N GLY A 283 14.12 22.78 -3.28
CA GLY A 283 13.66 22.46 -4.63
C GLY A 283 12.44 21.54 -4.61
N ASP A 284 11.70 21.53 -5.71
CA ASP A 284 10.47 20.74 -5.84
C ASP A 284 10.74 19.24 -5.95
N ASN A 285 11.93 18.84 -6.38
CA ASN A 285 12.38 17.47 -6.57
C ASN A 285 11.43 16.65 -7.48
N LEU A 286 11.16 17.12 -8.70
CA LEU A 286 10.33 16.39 -9.66
C LEU A 286 10.97 15.02 -10.00
N TYR A 287 10.13 13.94 -10.07
CA TYR A 287 8.67 13.88 -9.93
C TYR A 287 8.21 13.24 -8.62
N VAL A 288 8.93 13.41 -7.53
CA VAL A 288 8.51 12.91 -6.20
C VAL A 288 7.12 13.42 -5.85
N ALA A 289 6.30 12.58 -5.21
CA ALA A 289 4.95 12.89 -4.73
C ALA A 289 4.07 13.59 -5.78
N SER A 290 4.03 13.01 -6.99
CA SER A 290 3.34 13.54 -8.15
C SER A 290 2.42 12.49 -8.78
N LEU A 291 1.42 12.95 -9.51
CA LEU A 291 0.76 12.20 -10.58
C LEU A 291 1.46 12.52 -11.90
N VAL A 292 1.82 11.49 -12.65
CA VAL A 292 2.47 11.64 -13.96
C VAL A 292 1.71 10.83 -14.99
N ALA A 293 1.28 11.51 -16.07
CA ALA A 293 0.60 10.89 -17.20
C ALA A 293 1.57 10.64 -18.34
N LEU A 294 1.72 9.38 -18.70
CA LEU A 294 2.61 8.89 -19.74
C LEU A 294 1.82 8.47 -20.98
N ASP A 295 2.33 8.74 -22.18
CA ASP A 295 1.82 8.09 -23.38
C ASP A 295 2.04 6.57 -23.26
N ALA A 296 0.98 5.79 -23.35
CA ALA A 296 1.02 4.35 -23.07
C ALA A 296 1.97 3.56 -23.99
N ARG A 297 2.21 4.03 -25.22
CA ARG A 297 3.06 3.34 -26.21
C ARG A 297 4.53 3.68 -26.07
N THR A 298 4.84 4.89 -25.58
CA THR A 298 6.21 5.44 -25.65
C THR A 298 6.82 5.73 -24.29
N GLY A 299 6.01 5.75 -23.21
CA GLY A 299 6.45 6.14 -21.87
C GLY A 299 6.82 7.63 -21.74
N ARG A 300 6.46 8.48 -22.73
CA ARG A 300 6.76 9.92 -22.71
C ARG A 300 5.72 10.68 -21.91
N VAL A 301 6.15 11.66 -21.10
CA VAL A 301 5.26 12.47 -20.28
C VAL A 301 4.34 13.33 -21.13
N LYS A 302 3.03 13.23 -20.92
CA LYS A 302 2.02 14.13 -21.48
C LYS A 302 1.74 15.30 -20.56
N TRP A 303 1.58 15.03 -19.27
CA TRP A 303 1.43 16.02 -18.21
C TRP A 303 1.87 15.44 -16.87
N HIS A 304 2.13 16.30 -15.91
CA HIS A 304 2.29 15.92 -14.49
C HIS A 304 1.61 16.95 -13.61
N TYR A 305 1.24 16.49 -12.41
CA TYR A 305 0.76 17.34 -11.33
C TYR A 305 1.45 16.94 -10.03
N GLN A 306 2.27 17.83 -9.46
CA GLN A 306 2.97 17.55 -8.22
C GLN A 306 2.10 17.92 -7.03
N GLU A 307 1.62 16.91 -6.31
CA GLU A 307 0.72 17.07 -5.17
C GLU A 307 1.46 17.59 -3.93
N THR A 308 2.72 17.21 -3.74
CA THR A 308 3.54 17.65 -2.62
C THR A 308 4.95 18.01 -3.10
N PRO A 309 5.18 19.26 -3.58
CA PRO A 309 6.52 19.72 -3.95
C PRO A 309 7.49 19.61 -2.79
N GLY A 310 8.70 19.11 -3.03
CA GLY A 310 9.74 18.98 -2.01
C GLY A 310 9.38 18.07 -0.84
N ASP A 311 8.54 17.03 -1.06
CA ASP A 311 8.10 16.11 0.01
C ASP A 311 9.22 15.77 0.99
N ALA A 312 8.91 15.90 2.28
CA ALA A 312 9.81 15.59 3.39
C ALA A 312 9.12 14.79 4.51
N TRP A 313 7.88 14.36 4.30
CA TRP A 313 6.99 13.82 5.33
C TRP A 313 6.52 12.40 5.04
N ASP A 314 7.10 11.74 4.03
CA ASP A 314 6.63 10.47 3.50
C ASP A 314 5.24 10.61 2.82
N PHE A 315 4.97 11.74 2.18
CA PHE A 315 3.72 11.95 1.45
C PHE A 315 3.84 11.41 0.04
N THR A 316 3.35 10.20 -0.15
CA THR A 316 3.34 9.54 -1.46
C THR A 316 2.09 9.88 -2.25
N SER A 317 2.17 9.85 -3.58
CA SER A 317 1.03 9.94 -4.50
C SER A 317 0.67 8.57 -5.10
N THR A 318 1.06 7.49 -4.47
CA THR A 318 0.87 6.10 -4.95
C THR A 318 -0.44 5.45 -4.49
N GLN A 319 -1.35 6.22 -3.90
CA GLN A 319 -2.67 5.73 -3.52
C GLN A 319 -3.52 5.46 -4.77
N PRO A 320 -4.52 4.54 -4.69
CA PRO A 320 -5.36 4.22 -5.84
C PRO A 320 -6.05 5.45 -6.44
N ILE A 321 -5.94 5.60 -7.76
CA ILE A 321 -6.54 6.67 -8.55
C ILE A 321 -7.87 6.16 -9.09
N VAL A 322 -8.93 6.96 -8.99
CA VAL A 322 -10.26 6.67 -9.54
C VAL A 322 -10.52 7.54 -10.77
N PHE A 323 -11.01 6.96 -11.85
CA PHE A 323 -11.50 7.69 -13.01
C PHE A 323 -13.02 7.86 -12.94
N ALA A 324 -13.49 9.04 -13.29
CA ALA A 324 -14.93 9.34 -13.33
C ALA A 324 -15.24 10.34 -14.44
N ASP A 325 -16.50 10.38 -14.87
CA ASP A 325 -17.07 11.53 -15.54
C ASP A 325 -17.99 12.24 -14.52
N MET A 326 -17.77 13.53 -14.29
CA MET A 326 -18.48 14.31 -13.27
C MET A 326 -19.04 15.60 -13.87
N ASP A 327 -20.18 16.05 -13.35
CA ASP A 327 -20.69 17.39 -13.67
C ASP A 327 -19.80 18.44 -12.99
N VAL A 328 -19.15 19.26 -13.80
CA VAL A 328 -18.35 20.39 -13.34
C VAL A 328 -18.94 21.65 -13.95
N GLU A 329 -19.64 22.45 -13.14
CA GLU A 329 -20.29 23.71 -13.56
C GLU A 329 -21.29 23.53 -14.72
N GLY A 330 -22.00 22.40 -14.78
CA GLY A 330 -23.01 22.07 -15.82
C GLY A 330 -22.45 21.39 -17.06
N GLU A 331 -21.18 21.02 -17.06
CA GLU A 331 -20.51 20.28 -18.12
C GLU A 331 -19.96 18.95 -17.61
N MET A 332 -20.30 17.82 -18.28
CA MET A 332 -19.73 16.51 -17.96
C MET A 332 -18.28 16.46 -18.39
N ARG A 333 -17.37 16.32 -17.43
CA ARG A 333 -15.91 16.32 -17.65
C ARG A 333 -15.28 15.01 -17.18
N PRO A 334 -14.30 14.48 -17.96
CA PRO A 334 -13.50 13.36 -17.52
C PRO A 334 -12.54 13.83 -16.43
N VAL A 335 -12.66 13.25 -15.24
CA VAL A 335 -11.84 13.60 -14.08
C VAL A 335 -11.13 12.38 -13.53
N LEU A 336 -10.04 12.61 -12.81
CA LEU A 336 -9.50 11.67 -11.85
C LEU A 336 -9.73 12.20 -10.43
N ILE A 337 -10.03 11.29 -9.52
CA ILE A 337 -10.16 11.56 -8.09
C ILE A 337 -9.00 10.87 -7.40
N HIS A 338 -8.22 11.61 -6.64
CA HIS A 338 -7.09 11.09 -5.90
C HIS A 338 -7.01 11.67 -4.48
N ALA A 339 -6.77 10.83 -3.51
CA ALA A 339 -6.59 11.21 -2.12
C ALA A 339 -5.30 10.58 -1.58
N PRO A 340 -4.16 11.26 -1.72
CA PRO A 340 -2.86 10.78 -1.27
C PRO A 340 -2.67 10.87 0.25
N LYS A 341 -1.46 10.56 0.72
CA LYS A 341 -1.11 10.65 2.14
C LYS A 341 -1.20 12.07 2.70
N ASN A 342 -1.03 13.11 1.90
CA ASN A 342 -0.83 14.50 2.32
C ASN A 342 -2.04 15.21 2.95
N GLY A 343 -3.20 14.54 3.01
CA GLY A 343 -4.40 15.04 3.71
C GLY A 343 -5.41 15.77 2.83
N TYR A 344 -5.15 15.89 1.55
CA TYR A 344 -6.05 16.52 0.59
C TYR A 344 -6.66 15.50 -0.35
N MET A 345 -7.82 15.82 -0.88
CA MET A 345 -8.48 15.15 -2.00
C MET A 345 -8.39 16.05 -3.22
N PHE A 346 -7.95 15.50 -4.32
CA PHE A 346 -7.76 16.15 -5.60
C PHE A 346 -8.78 15.64 -6.60
N VAL A 347 -9.41 16.55 -7.32
CA VAL A 347 -10.18 16.28 -8.54
C VAL A 347 -9.46 17.02 -9.65
N LEU A 348 -8.86 16.27 -10.57
CA LEU A 348 -8.09 16.83 -11.69
C LEU A 348 -8.76 16.47 -13.01
N ASP A 349 -8.65 17.35 -13.99
CA ASP A 349 -8.99 17.06 -15.38
C ASP A 349 -8.08 15.92 -15.91
N ARG A 350 -8.67 14.84 -16.36
CA ARG A 350 -7.95 13.60 -16.68
C ARG A 350 -7.08 13.71 -17.96
N GLU A 351 -7.46 14.58 -18.88
CA GLU A 351 -6.69 14.79 -20.10
C GLU A 351 -5.46 15.68 -19.88
N THR A 352 -5.59 16.70 -19.00
CA THR A 352 -4.61 17.78 -18.87
C THR A 352 -3.88 17.84 -17.54
N GLY A 353 -4.35 17.10 -16.52
CA GLY A 353 -3.83 17.15 -15.14
C GLY A 353 -4.16 18.46 -14.39
N LYS A 354 -4.99 19.35 -14.96
CA LYS A 354 -5.33 20.62 -14.31
C LYS A 354 -6.27 20.40 -13.10
N PRO A 355 -6.01 21.07 -11.97
CA PRO A 355 -6.88 20.93 -10.81
C PRO A 355 -8.24 21.58 -11.04
N ILE A 356 -9.30 20.84 -10.68
CA ILE A 356 -10.69 21.29 -10.67
C ILE A 356 -11.12 21.60 -9.24
N ALA A 357 -10.83 20.68 -8.29
CA ALA A 357 -11.07 20.89 -6.86
C ALA A 357 -9.96 20.27 -6.03
N ILE A 358 -9.55 20.95 -4.95
CA ILE A 358 -8.59 20.44 -3.98
C ILE A 358 -9.08 20.83 -2.59
N ASN A 359 -9.37 19.82 -1.76
CA ASN A 359 -9.96 20.04 -0.44
C ASN A 359 -9.29 19.18 0.62
N ALA A 360 -9.06 19.74 1.81
CA ALA A 360 -8.57 18.96 2.94
C ALA A 360 -9.67 18.00 3.43
N ILE A 361 -9.30 16.74 3.65
CA ILE A 361 -10.19 15.72 4.21
C ILE A 361 -9.84 15.35 5.66
N VAL A 362 -8.70 15.82 6.17
CA VAL A 362 -8.23 15.68 7.56
C VAL A 362 -7.53 16.97 7.99
N ARG A 363 -7.13 17.06 9.27
CA ARG A 363 -6.27 18.15 9.75
C ARG A 363 -4.93 18.15 9.01
N THR A 364 -4.48 19.34 8.63
CA THR A 364 -3.18 19.56 7.98
C THR A 364 -2.38 20.63 8.70
N SER A 365 -1.14 20.34 9.09
CA SER A 365 -0.24 21.34 9.69
C SER A 365 0.84 21.83 8.72
N TRP A 366 1.05 21.13 7.60
CA TRP A 366 2.11 21.42 6.63
C TRP A 366 1.71 22.46 5.58
N ALA A 367 0.39 22.61 5.29
CA ALA A 367 -0.13 23.55 4.31
C ALA A 367 -1.53 24.06 4.67
N ASP A 368 -1.86 25.30 4.27
CA ASP A 368 -3.18 25.94 4.40
C ASP A 368 -3.96 25.89 3.07
N GLY A 369 -4.10 24.70 2.48
CA GLY A 369 -4.78 24.51 1.19
C GLY A 369 -3.87 24.77 -0.01
N TYR A 370 -4.50 24.93 -1.17
CA TYR A 370 -3.83 25.13 -2.46
C TYR A 370 -4.26 26.43 -3.13
N ASP A 371 -3.35 27.04 -3.86
CA ASP A 371 -3.68 28.13 -4.78
C ASP A 371 -4.19 27.51 -6.09
N MET A 372 -5.46 27.61 -6.38
CA MET A 372 -6.09 27.02 -7.57
C MET A 372 -5.61 27.63 -8.91
N LYS A 373 -4.94 28.78 -8.89
CA LYS A 373 -4.37 29.40 -10.11
C LYS A 373 -3.05 28.75 -10.48
N THR A 374 -2.24 28.43 -9.48
CA THR A 374 -0.91 27.84 -9.67
C THR A 374 -0.90 26.32 -9.50
N GLY A 375 -1.93 25.77 -8.83
CA GLY A 375 -1.98 24.36 -8.42
C GLY A 375 -1.04 24.01 -7.27
N ARG A 376 -0.41 25.00 -6.61
CA ARG A 376 0.62 24.76 -5.58
C ARG A 376 0.04 24.85 -4.16
N PRO A 377 0.56 24.04 -3.22
CA PRO A 377 0.20 24.16 -1.82
C PRO A 377 0.66 25.50 -1.23
N LYS A 378 -0.13 26.04 -0.30
CA LYS A 378 0.26 27.15 0.57
C LYS A 378 0.98 26.59 1.79
N GLU A 379 2.22 26.18 1.59
CA GLU A 379 3.04 25.53 2.61
C GLU A 379 3.26 26.42 3.84
N LYS A 380 3.40 25.80 5.01
CA LYS A 380 3.66 26.44 6.31
C LYS A 380 5.03 26.02 6.83
N PRO A 381 6.14 26.64 6.37
CA PRO A 381 7.50 26.23 6.74
C PRO A 381 7.75 26.16 8.25
N ASP A 382 7.15 27.07 9.04
CA ASP A 382 7.36 27.12 10.49
C ASP A 382 6.78 25.92 11.24
N SER A 383 5.71 25.27 10.72
CA SER A 383 5.14 24.04 11.28
C SER A 383 5.50 22.78 10.50
N ALA A 384 6.12 22.91 9.33
CA ALA A 384 6.42 21.79 8.43
C ALA A 384 7.91 21.38 8.44
N HIS A 385 8.83 22.33 8.57
CA HIS A 385 10.26 22.08 8.38
C HIS A 385 10.95 21.57 9.66
N TYR A 386 10.82 20.26 9.92
CA TYR A 386 11.34 19.60 11.13
C TYR A 386 12.89 19.51 11.18
N TRP A 387 13.60 19.84 10.10
CA TRP A 387 15.06 19.96 10.11
C TRP A 387 15.55 21.23 10.81
N LYS A 388 14.65 22.15 11.13
CA LYS A 388 14.90 23.33 11.97
C LYS A 388 14.55 23.12 13.44
N GLY A 389 14.17 21.89 13.83
CA GLY A 389 13.75 21.50 15.16
C GLY A 389 12.53 20.59 15.12
N PRO A 390 12.16 19.94 16.24
CA PRO A 390 11.05 19.02 16.27
C PRO A 390 9.73 19.69 15.86
N LYS A 391 8.89 18.98 15.08
CA LYS A 391 7.56 19.42 14.62
C LYS A 391 6.54 18.31 14.79
N ILE A 392 5.29 18.68 15.09
CA ILE A 392 4.15 17.77 15.01
C ILE A 392 3.48 17.99 13.67
N ILE A 393 3.57 16.99 12.79
CA ILE A 393 3.07 17.04 11.42
C ILE A 393 1.75 16.28 11.34
N PHE A 394 0.72 16.92 10.78
CA PHE A 394 -0.55 16.32 10.36
C PHE A 394 -0.69 16.45 8.85
N PRO A 395 -1.05 15.37 8.12
CA PRO A 395 -1.15 13.98 8.59
C PRO A 395 0.21 13.36 8.91
N ALA A 396 0.16 12.21 9.62
CA ALA A 396 1.32 11.38 9.88
C ALA A 396 1.81 10.66 8.63
N SER A 397 2.99 10.04 8.69
CA SER A 397 3.57 9.25 7.59
C SER A 397 2.71 8.06 7.10
N PRO A 398 1.84 7.40 7.91
CA PRO A 398 0.84 6.48 7.36
C PRO A 398 -0.17 7.16 6.42
N GLY A 399 -0.28 8.49 6.45
CA GLY A 399 -1.11 9.30 5.57
C GLY A 399 -2.59 9.36 5.98
N ALA A 400 -3.29 10.35 5.45
CA ALA A 400 -4.75 10.41 5.54
C ALA A 400 -5.40 9.23 4.83
N ARG A 401 -4.79 8.79 3.76
CA ARG A 401 -5.09 7.59 2.98
C ARG A 401 -3.80 6.82 2.73
N ASN A 402 -3.93 5.52 2.40
CA ASN A 402 -2.81 4.69 1.98
C ASN A 402 -3.27 3.74 0.85
N TRP A 403 -2.60 2.63 0.62
CA TRP A 403 -2.86 1.66 -0.46
C TRP A 403 -4.28 1.09 -0.49
N TYR A 404 -5.02 1.12 0.60
CA TYR A 404 -6.38 0.55 0.72
C TYR A 404 -7.30 1.11 -0.38
N PRO A 405 -7.86 0.27 -1.26
CA PRO A 405 -8.71 0.73 -2.34
C PRO A 405 -9.93 1.51 -1.84
N PRO A 406 -10.21 2.69 -2.39
CA PRO A 406 -11.47 3.40 -2.21
C PRO A 406 -12.54 2.80 -3.13
N ALA A 407 -13.80 3.23 -2.95
CA ALA A 407 -14.83 3.04 -3.95
C ALA A 407 -15.45 4.39 -4.36
N TYR A 408 -15.85 4.52 -5.62
CA TYR A 408 -16.61 5.68 -6.09
C TYR A 408 -17.91 5.23 -6.72
N ASP A 409 -19.01 5.73 -6.21
CA ASP A 409 -20.36 5.52 -6.73
C ASP A 409 -20.73 6.69 -7.64
N PRO A 410 -20.77 6.49 -8.97
CA PRO A 410 -21.08 7.56 -9.91
C PRO A 410 -22.57 7.96 -9.89
N ASP A 411 -23.47 7.10 -9.42
CA ASP A 411 -24.90 7.39 -9.35
C ASP A 411 -25.22 8.29 -8.14
N ARG A 412 -24.36 8.28 -7.10
CA ARG A 412 -24.47 9.09 -5.87
C ARG A 412 -23.41 10.20 -5.80
N GLU A 413 -22.44 10.17 -6.67
CA GLU A 413 -21.24 11.06 -6.67
C GLU A 413 -20.50 11.04 -5.33
N LEU A 414 -20.40 9.85 -4.70
CA LEU A 414 -19.77 9.67 -3.39
C LEU A 414 -18.51 8.79 -3.50
N TYR A 415 -17.46 9.27 -2.85
CA TYR A 415 -16.20 8.57 -2.68
C TYR A 415 -16.17 7.95 -1.27
N PHE A 416 -16.10 6.63 -1.20
CA PHE A 416 -16.04 5.87 0.05
C PHE A 416 -14.61 5.43 0.33
N ALA A 417 -14.16 5.67 1.55
CA ALA A 417 -12.78 5.35 1.90
C ALA A 417 -12.53 5.27 3.40
N SER A 418 -11.51 4.48 3.77
CA SER A 418 -10.87 4.59 5.08
C SER A 418 -10.04 5.86 5.13
N VAL A 419 -10.23 6.68 6.17
CA VAL A 419 -9.54 7.96 6.37
C VAL A 419 -8.95 8.01 7.77
N LEU A 420 -7.66 8.32 7.86
CA LEU A 420 -6.92 8.48 9.12
C LEU A 420 -6.54 9.94 9.33
N ASP A 421 -7.06 10.54 10.38
CA ASP A 421 -6.64 11.84 10.89
C ASP A 421 -5.72 11.60 12.10
N MET A 422 -4.43 11.54 11.87
CA MET A 422 -3.38 11.30 12.87
C MET A 422 -2.15 12.11 12.50
N GLY A 423 -1.40 12.62 13.48
CA GLY A 423 -0.12 13.27 13.28
C GLY A 423 1.04 12.42 13.77
N ASN A 424 2.24 12.91 13.53
CA ASN A 424 3.46 12.39 14.15
C ASN A 424 4.43 13.51 14.52
N LEU A 425 5.14 13.33 15.62
CA LEU A 425 6.32 14.12 15.92
C LEU A 425 7.45 13.68 15.00
N MET A 426 8.06 14.65 14.32
CA MET A 426 9.21 14.45 13.44
C MET A 426 10.41 15.27 13.91
N PHE A 427 11.59 14.70 13.83
CA PHE A 427 12.87 15.38 14.01
C PHE A 427 13.99 14.64 13.28
N THR A 428 15.04 15.36 12.91
CA THR A 428 16.17 14.81 12.16
C THR A 428 17.01 13.86 13.02
N THR A 429 17.32 12.68 12.50
CA THR A 429 18.29 11.75 13.08
C THR A 429 19.68 11.91 12.43
N PRO A 430 20.76 11.38 13.02
CA PRO A 430 22.07 11.37 12.38
C PRO A 430 22.03 10.75 10.99
N PRO A 431 22.81 11.24 10.02
CA PRO A 431 22.91 10.61 8.70
C PRO A 431 23.62 9.26 8.80
N LEU A 432 23.33 8.36 7.85
CA LEU A 432 24.17 7.19 7.62
C LEU A 432 25.56 7.64 7.16
N ASP A 433 26.59 6.89 7.56
CA ASP A 433 27.97 7.16 7.14
C ASP A 433 28.08 7.00 5.60
N PRO A 434 28.44 8.06 4.85
CA PRO A 434 28.60 7.97 3.41
C PRO A 434 29.71 7.00 2.98
N ALA A 435 30.67 6.75 3.86
CA ALA A 435 31.78 5.82 3.61
C ALA A 435 31.41 4.36 3.82
N ASP A 436 30.26 4.07 4.44
CA ASP A 436 29.79 2.68 4.60
C ASP A 436 29.39 2.09 3.24
N PRO A 437 30.10 1.08 2.74
CA PRO A 437 29.80 0.47 1.44
C PRO A 437 28.43 -0.25 1.42
N HIS A 438 27.89 -0.59 2.59
CA HIS A 438 26.66 -1.37 2.74
C HIS A 438 25.42 -0.49 2.90
N ARG A 439 25.58 0.83 3.05
CA ARG A 439 24.48 1.78 3.30
C ARG A 439 23.33 1.74 2.28
N LYS A 440 23.60 1.33 1.01
CA LYS A 440 22.60 1.25 -0.06
C LYS A 440 21.48 0.23 0.22
N LYS A 441 21.71 -0.70 1.15
CA LYS A 441 20.73 -1.70 1.58
C LYS A 441 20.22 -1.47 3.00
N ALA A 442 20.71 -0.42 3.68
CA ALA A 442 20.28 -0.04 5.01
C ALA A 442 19.06 0.89 4.92
N LEU A 443 18.21 0.86 5.94
CA LEU A 443 17.09 1.80 6.07
C LEU A 443 17.61 3.24 6.16
N ASN A 444 17.22 4.10 5.23
CA ASN A 444 17.76 5.46 5.06
C ASN A 444 16.67 6.54 5.06
N ILE A 445 15.89 6.63 6.12
CA ILE A 445 14.87 7.69 6.25
C ILE A 445 15.41 8.97 6.89
N GLN A 446 16.44 8.89 7.75
CA GLN A 446 17.10 9.98 8.46
C GLN A 446 16.17 10.90 9.26
N THR A 447 15.07 10.36 9.73
CA THR A 447 14.01 11.06 10.44
C THR A 447 13.42 10.14 11.50
N ALA A 448 13.23 10.65 12.72
CA ALA A 448 12.45 9.95 13.74
C ALA A 448 10.97 10.26 13.56
N LEU A 449 10.12 9.28 13.81
CA LEU A 449 8.66 9.32 13.65
C LEU A 449 8.01 8.77 14.93
N LEU A 450 7.32 9.64 15.70
CA LEU A 450 6.55 9.21 16.88
C LEU A 450 5.09 9.60 16.67
N PHE A 451 4.19 8.61 16.57
CA PHE A 451 2.79 8.84 16.25
C PHE A 451 2.02 9.52 17.40
N THR A 452 1.12 10.45 17.06
CA THR A 452 0.32 11.18 18.05
C THR A 452 -0.62 10.27 18.83
N ALA A 453 -0.99 9.12 18.30
CA ALA A 453 -1.80 8.12 19.00
C ALA A 453 -1.22 7.69 20.37
N ASP A 454 0.11 7.66 20.50
CA ASP A 454 0.82 7.28 21.73
C ASP A 454 1.84 8.35 22.18
N LEU A 455 1.75 9.58 21.64
CA LEU A 455 2.78 10.60 21.84
C LEU A 455 2.93 11.01 23.30
N ASP A 456 1.84 11.05 24.08
CA ASP A 456 1.89 11.33 25.52
C ASP A 456 2.80 10.37 26.29
N LYS A 457 2.85 9.10 25.89
CA LYS A 457 3.69 8.09 26.49
C LYS A 457 5.11 8.15 25.93
N SER A 458 5.23 8.30 24.61
CA SER A 458 6.52 8.32 23.90
C SER A 458 7.35 9.55 24.26
N ILE A 459 6.70 10.70 24.48
CA ILE A 459 7.41 11.94 24.84
C ILE A 459 8.10 11.84 26.21
N ALA A 460 7.55 11.05 27.13
CA ALA A 460 8.15 10.84 28.45
C ALA A 460 9.54 10.17 28.40
N THR A 461 9.86 9.50 27.29
CA THR A 461 11.16 8.85 27.07
C THR A 461 12.20 9.78 26.46
N LEU A 462 11.80 10.96 25.98
CA LEU A 462 12.71 11.96 25.42
C LEU A 462 13.42 12.75 26.51
N PRO A 463 14.60 13.34 26.24
CA PRO A 463 15.25 14.25 27.16
C PRO A 463 14.32 15.43 27.57
N PRO A 464 14.32 15.86 28.85
CA PRO A 464 13.42 16.92 29.33
C PRO A 464 13.39 18.19 28.47
N PRO A 465 14.50 18.75 27.98
CA PRO A 465 14.45 19.94 27.14
C PRO A 465 13.67 19.71 25.84
N LEU A 466 13.77 18.50 25.26
CA LEU A 466 13.03 18.14 24.04
C LEU A 466 11.54 17.98 24.32
N GLN A 467 11.18 17.39 25.48
CA GLN A 467 9.78 17.32 25.91
C GLN A 467 9.15 18.72 26.01
N ASP A 468 9.83 19.68 26.60
CA ASP A 468 9.34 21.04 26.75
C ASP A 468 9.17 21.73 25.40
N MET A 469 10.13 21.55 24.49
CA MET A 469 10.03 22.06 23.12
C MET A 469 8.80 21.51 22.39
N VAL A 470 8.55 20.19 22.49
CA VAL A 470 7.40 19.53 21.84
C VAL A 470 6.07 20.01 22.43
N LYS A 471 5.99 20.14 23.78
CA LYS A 471 4.78 20.62 24.48
C LYS A 471 4.46 22.09 24.17
N ALA A 472 5.44 22.87 23.72
CA ALA A 472 5.28 24.26 23.31
C ALA A 472 4.78 24.43 21.86
N LEU A 473 4.74 23.37 21.04
CA LEU A 473 4.24 23.43 19.67
C LEU A 473 2.72 23.69 19.64
N PRO A 474 2.22 24.53 18.74
CA PRO A 474 0.77 24.78 18.61
C PRO A 474 -0.05 23.51 18.42
N GLU A 475 0.45 22.57 17.61
CA GLU A 475 -0.17 21.30 17.28
C GLU A 475 -0.28 20.35 18.49
N TRP A 476 0.47 20.60 19.58
CA TRP A 476 0.35 19.84 20.83
C TRP A 476 -1.08 19.90 21.42
N GLN A 477 -1.77 21.02 21.22
CA GLN A 477 -3.18 21.11 21.63
C GLN A 477 -4.05 20.14 20.85
N TRP A 478 -3.82 19.97 19.54
CA TRP A 478 -4.55 18.98 18.73
C TRP A 478 -4.33 17.54 19.22
N VAL A 479 -3.11 17.25 19.68
CA VAL A 479 -2.80 15.93 20.28
C VAL A 479 -3.57 15.68 21.56
N LYS A 480 -3.66 16.69 22.43
CA LYS A 480 -4.41 16.58 23.70
C LYS A 480 -5.92 16.46 23.48
N ASP A 481 -6.48 17.21 22.53
CA ASP A 481 -7.91 17.21 22.27
C ASP A 481 -8.35 15.92 21.58
N LYS A 482 -7.65 15.53 20.53
CA LYS A 482 -7.92 14.30 19.78
C LYS A 482 -6.64 13.81 19.09
N PRO A 483 -5.91 12.86 19.68
CA PRO A 483 -4.63 12.40 19.14
C PRO A 483 -4.76 11.78 17.76
N TYR A 484 -5.88 11.10 17.46
CA TYR A 484 -6.22 10.57 16.14
C TYR A 484 -7.73 10.35 15.98
N SER A 485 -8.18 10.17 14.75
CA SER A 485 -9.43 9.48 14.41
C SER A 485 -9.24 8.63 13.15
N SER A 486 -9.82 7.43 13.15
CA SER A 486 -9.85 6.53 12.00
C SER A 486 -11.29 6.21 11.66
N GLN A 487 -11.68 6.38 10.40
CA GLN A 487 -13.09 6.34 10.01
C GLN A 487 -13.24 5.77 8.60
N ILE A 488 -14.36 5.08 8.35
CA ILE A 488 -14.91 4.94 6.99
C ILE A 488 -15.78 6.15 6.73
N ARG A 489 -15.56 6.81 5.59
CA ARG A 489 -16.32 8.02 5.20
C ARG A 489 -16.90 7.89 3.80
N ALA A 490 -18.10 8.48 3.63
CA ALA A 490 -18.63 8.85 2.32
C ALA A 490 -18.34 10.32 2.09
N ILE A 491 -17.55 10.66 1.09
CA ILE A 491 -17.02 12.00 0.85
C ILE A 491 -17.52 12.49 -0.50
N ASP A 492 -18.03 13.71 -0.55
CA ASP A 492 -18.22 14.44 -1.80
C ASP A 492 -16.86 14.91 -2.31
N PRO A 493 -16.37 14.39 -3.46
CA PRO A 493 -15.03 14.70 -3.95
C PRO A 493 -14.84 16.17 -4.34
N MET A 494 -15.91 16.86 -4.74
CA MET A 494 -15.83 18.27 -5.15
C MET A 494 -15.66 19.21 -3.95
N THR A 495 -16.12 18.83 -2.76
CA THR A 495 -16.06 19.67 -1.57
C THR A 495 -15.16 19.12 -0.46
N GLY A 496 -14.74 17.86 -0.54
CA GLY A 496 -14.00 17.15 0.52
C GLY A 496 -14.82 16.88 1.78
N LYS A 497 -16.12 17.22 1.78
CA LYS A 497 -16.99 17.06 2.95
C LYS A 497 -17.54 15.65 3.04
N ALA A 498 -17.50 15.09 4.24
CA ALA A 498 -18.13 13.82 4.51
C ALA A 498 -19.66 14.00 4.63
N LYS A 499 -20.41 13.19 3.86
CA LYS A 499 -21.85 13.01 4.02
C LYS A 499 -22.15 12.25 5.30
N TRP A 500 -21.36 11.21 5.55
CA TRP A 500 -21.33 10.46 6.81
C TRP A 500 -19.92 9.96 7.11
N ALA A 501 -19.66 9.71 8.38
CA ALA A 501 -18.42 9.13 8.87
C ALA A 501 -18.73 8.17 10.01
N VAL A 502 -18.11 6.99 10.02
CA VAL A 502 -18.23 5.98 11.08
C VAL A 502 -16.85 5.62 11.58
N ASP A 503 -16.68 5.65 12.91
CA ASP A 503 -15.40 5.32 13.52
C ASP A 503 -15.06 3.84 13.32
N THR A 504 -13.78 3.54 13.13
CA THR A 504 -13.20 2.19 13.14
C THR A 504 -12.62 1.87 14.52
N GLU A 505 -12.22 0.62 14.73
CA GLU A 505 -11.77 0.15 16.05
C GLU A 505 -10.44 0.79 16.52
N GLY A 506 -9.66 1.35 15.61
CA GLY A 506 -8.42 2.05 15.93
C GLY A 506 -7.71 2.56 14.68
N TRP A 507 -6.58 3.23 14.85
CA TRP A 507 -5.87 3.84 13.72
C TRP A 507 -5.29 2.82 12.72
N GLN A 508 -5.10 1.56 13.15
CA GLN A 508 -4.67 0.48 12.27
C GLN A 508 -5.81 -0.09 11.42
N ASP A 509 -7.07 0.14 11.83
CA ASP A 509 -8.24 -0.41 11.16
C ASP A 509 -8.65 0.45 9.95
N ARG A 510 -8.03 0.16 8.82
CA ARG A 510 -8.17 0.92 7.56
C ARG A 510 -8.38 -0.02 6.38
N PRO A 511 -9.54 -0.71 6.30
CA PRO A 511 -9.81 -1.66 5.21
C PRO A 511 -10.05 -0.95 3.88
N GLY A 512 -9.82 -1.69 2.78
CA GLY A 512 -10.35 -1.33 1.47
C GLY A 512 -11.88 -1.46 1.42
N VAL A 513 -12.50 -0.74 0.49
CA VAL A 513 -13.96 -0.71 0.36
C VAL A 513 -14.40 -1.02 -1.07
N MET A 514 -15.63 -1.52 -1.21
CA MET A 514 -16.32 -1.71 -2.49
C MET A 514 -17.75 -1.16 -2.36
N ALA A 515 -18.20 -0.41 -3.36
CA ALA A 515 -19.58 0.09 -3.45
C ALA A 515 -20.37 -0.62 -4.55
N THR A 516 -21.69 -0.62 -4.43
CA THR A 516 -22.60 -1.22 -5.40
C THR A 516 -23.69 -0.25 -5.85
N LYS A 517 -24.18 -0.43 -7.07
CA LYS A 517 -25.33 0.32 -7.60
C LYS A 517 -26.56 0.23 -6.70
N THR A 518 -26.73 -0.89 -6.00
CA THR A 518 -27.85 -1.10 -5.08
C THR A 518 -27.77 -0.30 -3.78
N GLY A 519 -26.66 0.44 -3.57
CA GLY A 519 -26.46 1.28 -2.40
C GLY A 519 -25.88 0.55 -1.19
N ILE A 520 -25.05 -0.47 -1.41
CA ILE A 520 -24.31 -1.14 -0.35
C ILE A 520 -22.83 -0.80 -0.46
N VAL A 521 -22.18 -0.50 0.66
CA VAL A 521 -20.74 -0.40 0.81
C VAL A 521 -20.24 -1.58 1.64
N PHE A 522 -19.39 -2.42 1.04
CA PHE A 522 -18.76 -3.54 1.72
C PHE A 522 -17.34 -3.17 2.16
N HIS A 523 -16.97 -3.61 3.35
CA HIS A 523 -15.60 -3.50 3.87
C HIS A 523 -15.32 -4.54 4.95
N GLY A 524 -14.05 -4.73 5.27
CA GLY A 524 -13.65 -5.51 6.42
C GLY A 524 -13.40 -4.67 7.68
N SER A 525 -12.84 -5.31 8.70
CA SER A 525 -12.26 -4.66 9.86
C SER A 525 -11.14 -5.50 10.47
N ILE A 526 -10.29 -4.86 11.25
CA ILE A 526 -9.14 -5.52 11.89
C ILE A 526 -9.56 -6.53 12.97
N ASP A 527 -10.75 -6.38 13.56
CA ASP A 527 -11.30 -7.29 14.57
C ASP A 527 -11.95 -8.56 13.96
N GLY A 528 -11.96 -8.65 12.63
CA GLY A 528 -12.41 -9.84 11.89
C GLY A 528 -13.86 -9.81 11.43
N ARG A 529 -14.49 -8.65 11.38
CA ARG A 529 -15.85 -8.50 10.83
C ARG A 529 -15.81 -8.18 9.33
N PHE A 530 -16.67 -8.83 8.57
CA PHE A 530 -17.04 -8.44 7.22
C PHE A 530 -18.36 -7.69 7.27
N ILE A 531 -18.42 -6.45 6.77
CA ILE A 531 -19.49 -5.50 7.04
C ILE A 531 -20.09 -4.99 5.72
N ALA A 532 -21.42 -4.98 5.64
CA ALA A 532 -22.18 -4.30 4.61
C ALA A 532 -22.89 -3.09 5.24
N ARG A 533 -22.71 -1.91 4.64
CA ARG A 533 -23.32 -0.66 5.07
C ARG A 533 -24.23 -0.07 4.00
N ASP A 534 -25.23 0.66 4.43
CA ASP A 534 -26.03 1.51 3.56
C ASP A 534 -25.17 2.69 3.06
N ALA A 535 -25.12 2.89 1.75
CA ALA A 535 -24.28 3.90 1.11
C ALA A 535 -24.71 5.35 1.40
N GLU A 536 -26.01 5.57 1.72
CA GLU A 536 -26.57 6.89 2.00
C GLU A 536 -26.34 7.37 3.43
N THR A 537 -26.35 6.41 4.38
CA THR A 537 -26.39 6.71 5.81
C THR A 537 -25.21 6.19 6.61
N GLY A 538 -24.44 5.21 6.06
CA GLY A 538 -23.40 4.50 6.78
C GLY A 538 -23.91 3.45 7.77
N ALA A 539 -25.23 3.26 7.89
CA ALA A 539 -25.82 2.28 8.80
C ALA A 539 -25.41 0.85 8.42
N ILE A 540 -25.22 0.00 9.43
CA ILE A 540 -24.89 -1.42 9.21
C ILE A 540 -26.14 -2.17 8.74
N LEU A 541 -26.05 -2.82 7.59
CA LEU A 541 -27.08 -3.72 7.04
C LEU A 541 -26.78 -5.19 7.40
N LYS A 542 -25.51 -5.56 7.48
CA LYS A 542 -25.04 -6.91 7.85
C LYS A 542 -23.64 -6.87 8.42
N GLU A 543 -23.40 -7.70 9.42
CA GLU A 543 -22.08 -8.06 9.92
C GLU A 543 -21.90 -9.57 9.94
N ILE A 544 -20.69 -10.03 9.59
CA ILE A 544 -20.29 -11.43 9.66
C ILE A 544 -18.95 -11.49 10.37
N ASP A 545 -18.90 -12.14 11.54
CA ASP A 545 -17.66 -12.39 12.27
C ASP A 545 -16.91 -13.57 11.63
N THR A 546 -15.79 -13.27 11.01
CA THR A 546 -14.96 -14.24 10.30
C THR A 546 -13.82 -14.78 11.16
N GLY A 547 -13.47 -14.13 12.28
CA GLY A 547 -12.30 -14.47 13.10
C GLY A 547 -10.95 -14.19 12.42
N THR A 548 -10.92 -13.51 11.27
CA THR A 548 -9.70 -13.12 10.55
C THR A 548 -9.80 -11.65 10.17
N ALA A 549 -8.77 -10.85 10.42
CA ALA A 549 -8.74 -9.45 10.01
C ALA A 549 -8.98 -9.34 8.49
N ILE A 550 -9.63 -8.27 8.06
CA ILE A 550 -9.92 -8.05 6.64
C ILE A 550 -9.51 -6.61 6.30
N MET A 551 -8.37 -6.46 5.63
CA MET A 551 -7.80 -5.18 5.24
C MET A 551 -7.83 -4.96 3.73
N ALA A 552 -7.81 -6.03 2.93
CA ALA A 552 -7.99 -5.98 1.49
C ALA A 552 -9.41 -5.52 1.10
N ALA A 553 -9.55 -5.02 -0.12
CA ALA A 553 -10.86 -4.61 -0.61
C ALA A 553 -11.71 -5.81 -1.04
N PRO A 554 -13.02 -5.81 -0.72
CA PRO A 554 -13.97 -6.75 -1.30
C PRO A 554 -14.16 -6.53 -2.80
N MET A 555 -14.65 -7.57 -3.49
CA MET A 555 -15.09 -7.51 -4.88
C MET A 555 -16.34 -8.38 -5.09
N THR A 556 -17.03 -8.22 -6.22
CA THR A 556 -18.24 -9.02 -6.51
C THR A 556 -18.29 -9.40 -7.98
N TYR A 557 -18.83 -10.58 -8.23
CA TYR A 557 -18.95 -11.18 -9.56
C TYR A 557 -20.19 -12.07 -9.63
N ARG A 558 -20.54 -12.54 -10.84
CA ARG A 558 -21.62 -13.49 -11.06
C ARG A 558 -21.12 -14.69 -11.86
N VAL A 559 -21.41 -15.89 -11.39
CA VAL A 559 -21.15 -17.17 -12.08
C VAL A 559 -22.40 -18.04 -11.99
N ASP A 560 -22.78 -18.67 -13.10
CA ASP A 560 -23.96 -19.53 -13.20
C ASP A 560 -25.26 -18.89 -12.69
N GLY A 561 -25.40 -17.57 -12.92
CA GLY A 561 -26.55 -16.78 -12.48
C GLY A 561 -26.59 -16.45 -10.99
N VAL A 562 -25.55 -16.77 -10.21
CA VAL A 562 -25.43 -16.47 -8.78
C VAL A 562 -24.42 -15.35 -8.58
N GLN A 563 -24.81 -14.28 -7.88
CA GLN A 563 -23.91 -13.22 -7.47
C GLN A 563 -23.17 -13.60 -6.18
N TYR A 564 -21.85 -13.41 -6.19
CA TYR A 564 -20.95 -13.62 -5.06
C TYR A 564 -20.28 -12.33 -4.66
N VAL A 565 -19.88 -12.24 -3.38
CA VAL A 565 -18.96 -11.21 -2.85
C VAL A 565 -17.75 -11.91 -2.28
N ALA A 566 -16.55 -11.54 -2.72
CA ALA A 566 -15.30 -12.15 -2.29
C ALA A 566 -14.38 -11.14 -1.62
N VAL A 567 -13.56 -11.61 -0.68
CA VAL A 567 -12.51 -10.81 -0.04
C VAL A 567 -11.38 -11.69 0.45
N GLN A 568 -10.14 -11.23 0.27
CA GLN A 568 -9.01 -11.82 1.00
C GLN A 568 -9.04 -11.37 2.46
N ALA A 569 -9.08 -12.31 3.37
CA ALA A 569 -9.03 -12.09 4.79
C ALA A 569 -7.61 -12.38 5.29
N GLY A 570 -7.03 -11.40 5.96
CA GLY A 570 -5.72 -11.35 6.54
C GLY A 570 -5.39 -9.94 7.00
N PHE A 571 -4.44 -9.80 7.92
CA PHE A 571 -3.92 -8.50 8.31
C PHE A 571 -3.09 -7.92 7.15
N GLY A 572 -3.24 -6.63 6.85
CA GLY A 572 -2.55 -5.96 5.75
C GLY A 572 -1.27 -5.25 6.18
N GLY A 573 -0.42 -4.89 5.21
CA GLY A 573 0.86 -4.22 5.42
C GLY A 573 0.77 -2.79 5.92
N GLY A 574 1.93 -2.20 6.26
CA GLY A 574 2.05 -0.81 6.72
C GLY A 574 1.59 -0.55 8.15
N GLY A 575 1.02 -1.52 8.84
CA GLY A 575 0.61 -1.45 10.23
C GLY A 575 1.02 -2.68 11.04
N TRP A 576 1.73 -3.57 10.42
CA TRP A 576 2.15 -4.87 10.96
C TRP A 576 2.95 -4.79 12.26
N GLY A 577 3.66 -3.70 12.49
CA GLY A 577 4.33 -3.42 13.73
C GLY A 577 3.40 -3.12 14.92
N PHE A 578 2.09 -2.98 14.73
CA PHE A 578 1.16 -2.46 15.74
C PHE A 578 -0.15 -3.23 15.78
N VAL A 579 -0.08 -4.56 15.93
CA VAL A 579 -1.28 -5.41 16.04
C VAL A 579 -1.99 -5.14 17.36
N PRO A 580 -3.17 -4.51 17.37
CA PRO A 580 -3.85 -4.17 18.61
C PRO A 580 -4.54 -5.41 19.23
N ARG A 581 -4.73 -5.39 20.54
CA ARG A 581 -5.29 -6.52 21.30
C ARG A 581 -6.71 -6.89 20.94
N TYR A 582 -7.51 -5.94 20.52
CA TYR A 582 -8.89 -6.17 20.09
C TYR A 582 -8.96 -6.84 18.71
N SER A 583 -7.84 -6.90 17.98
CA SER A 583 -7.80 -7.43 16.62
C SER A 583 -7.96 -8.94 16.55
N ALA A 584 -8.48 -9.44 15.42
CA ALA A 584 -8.57 -10.87 15.17
C ALA A 584 -7.18 -11.55 15.16
N PRO A 585 -6.10 -10.98 14.55
CA PRO A 585 -4.77 -11.55 14.62
C PRO A 585 -4.23 -11.74 16.04
N TYR A 586 -4.59 -10.85 16.96
CA TYR A 586 -4.19 -11.00 18.37
C TYR A 586 -4.88 -12.19 19.04
N LYS A 587 -6.12 -12.48 18.64
CA LYS A 587 -6.95 -13.52 19.25
C LYS A 587 -6.77 -14.89 18.58
N TYR A 588 -6.65 -14.91 17.27
CA TYR A 588 -6.69 -16.12 16.45
C TYR A 588 -5.41 -16.36 15.61
N GLY A 589 -4.45 -15.46 15.64
CA GLY A 589 -3.36 -15.44 14.67
C GLY A 589 -3.82 -14.85 13.33
N ASN A 590 -2.89 -14.74 12.38
CA ASN A 590 -3.19 -14.24 11.04
C ASN A 590 -3.45 -15.42 10.09
N ALA A 591 -4.60 -16.05 10.19
CA ALA A 591 -5.02 -17.18 9.35
C ALA A 591 -5.56 -16.67 8.01
N ASN A 592 -4.68 -16.49 7.02
CA ASN A 592 -5.02 -15.91 5.73
C ASN A 592 -5.93 -16.80 4.90
N ARG A 593 -7.08 -16.26 4.49
CA ARG A 593 -8.09 -16.97 3.73
C ARG A 593 -8.70 -16.10 2.65
N LEU A 594 -9.11 -16.71 1.56
CA LEU A 594 -10.07 -16.14 0.64
C LEU A 594 -11.48 -16.55 1.10
N LEU A 595 -12.35 -15.59 1.36
CA LEU A 595 -13.72 -15.79 1.79
C LEU A 595 -14.67 -15.34 0.68
N VAL A 596 -15.62 -16.20 0.31
CA VAL A 596 -16.61 -15.90 -0.72
C VAL A 596 -18.01 -16.11 -0.17
N PHE A 597 -18.86 -15.10 -0.32
CA PHE A 597 -20.19 -15.02 0.24
C PHE A 597 -21.26 -15.01 -0.85
N LYS A 598 -22.46 -15.53 -0.54
CA LYS A 598 -23.66 -15.45 -1.37
C LYS A 598 -24.90 -15.31 -0.50
N ILE A 599 -26.02 -14.96 -1.09
CA ILE A 599 -27.32 -15.02 -0.40
C ILE A 599 -27.64 -16.48 -0.02
N ASP A 600 -28.14 -16.66 1.19
CA ASP A 600 -28.43 -17.96 1.81
C ASP A 600 -27.21 -18.89 1.92
N GLY A 601 -26.02 -18.30 2.07
CA GLY A 601 -24.79 -19.03 2.41
C GLY A 601 -24.77 -19.50 3.87
N GLY A 602 -23.74 -20.29 4.21
CA GLY A 602 -23.53 -20.85 5.56
C GLY A 602 -22.82 -19.89 6.52
N GLU A 603 -22.52 -20.43 7.70
CA GLU A 603 -21.67 -19.75 8.69
C GLU A 603 -20.20 -19.80 8.29
N VAL A 604 -19.42 -18.81 8.76
CA VAL A 604 -17.97 -18.79 8.57
C VAL A 604 -17.28 -19.55 9.71
N PRO A 605 -16.55 -20.62 9.44
CA PRO A 605 -15.74 -21.29 10.47
C PRO A 605 -14.66 -20.33 10.98
N LYS A 606 -14.58 -20.17 12.30
CA LYS A 606 -13.53 -19.36 12.92
C LYS A 606 -12.26 -20.18 13.12
N PRO A 607 -11.06 -19.55 13.01
CA PRO A 607 -9.83 -20.18 13.46
C PRO A 607 -9.88 -20.48 14.97
N ASP A 608 -9.09 -21.46 15.41
CA ASP A 608 -8.92 -21.71 16.84
C ASP A 608 -8.23 -20.54 17.53
N PRO A 609 -8.66 -20.15 18.72
CA PRO A 609 -7.97 -19.11 19.48
C PRO A 609 -6.51 -19.49 19.76
N LEU A 610 -5.62 -18.51 19.70
CA LEU A 610 -4.23 -18.70 20.08
C LEU A 610 -4.14 -19.17 21.56
N PRO A 611 -3.15 -20.00 21.90
CA PRO A 611 -2.90 -20.38 23.28
C PRO A 611 -2.72 -19.16 24.19
N ALA A 612 -3.19 -19.26 25.43
CA ALA A 612 -3.00 -18.20 26.41
C ALA A 612 -1.49 -17.85 26.53
N PRO A 613 -1.14 -16.55 26.62
CA PRO A 613 0.23 -16.13 26.76
C PRO A 613 0.93 -16.81 27.95
N GLN A 614 2.11 -17.33 27.71
CA GLN A 614 2.98 -17.90 28.76
C GLN A 614 3.99 -16.84 29.21
N VAL A 615 4.51 -17.00 30.46
CA VAL A 615 5.64 -16.19 30.91
C VAL A 615 6.81 -16.35 29.92
N ALA A 616 7.46 -15.24 29.55
CA ALA A 616 8.62 -15.29 28.68
C ALA A 616 9.66 -16.30 29.19
N PRO A 617 10.29 -17.10 28.33
CA PRO A 617 11.32 -18.05 28.72
C PRO A 617 12.41 -17.38 29.56
N GLU A 618 13.08 -18.16 30.41
CA GLU A 618 14.23 -17.65 31.14
C GLU A 618 15.38 -17.37 30.16
N PRO A 619 15.89 -16.13 30.10
CA PRO A 619 17.01 -15.83 29.25
C PRO A 619 18.27 -16.54 29.76
N PRO A 620 19.26 -16.81 28.89
CA PRO A 620 20.56 -17.29 29.36
C PRO A 620 21.25 -16.24 30.23
N ALA A 621 22.34 -16.64 30.88
CA ALA A 621 23.24 -15.68 31.53
C ALA A 621 23.75 -14.67 30.52
N GLN A 622 23.98 -13.42 30.96
CA GLN A 622 24.51 -12.38 30.09
C GLN A 622 25.85 -12.81 29.46
N LEU A 623 26.07 -12.39 28.23
CA LEU A 623 27.26 -12.75 27.47
C LEU A 623 28.56 -12.20 28.13
N PRO A 624 29.70 -12.86 27.95
CA PRO A 624 30.95 -12.38 28.52
C PRO A 624 31.36 -10.98 28.00
N GLY A 625 31.93 -10.14 28.89
CA GLY A 625 32.46 -8.82 28.52
C GLY A 625 31.42 -7.73 28.24
N VAL A 626 30.14 -8.00 28.51
CA VAL A 626 29.06 -7.03 28.30
C VAL A 626 29.16 -5.87 29.31
N THR A 627 29.07 -4.65 28.81
CA THR A 627 29.05 -3.40 29.55
C THR A 627 27.78 -2.62 29.25
N PRO A 628 27.44 -1.58 30.03
CA PRO A 628 26.33 -0.67 29.65
C PRO A 628 26.46 -0.07 28.23
N ALA A 629 27.69 0.21 27.80
CA ALA A 629 27.96 0.69 26.45
C ALA A 629 27.66 -0.38 25.38
N THR A 630 27.95 -1.65 25.66
CA THR A 630 27.61 -2.77 24.78
C THR A 630 26.08 -2.88 24.64
N ILE A 631 25.31 -2.78 25.72
CA ILE A 631 23.85 -2.80 25.70
C ILE A 631 23.30 -1.63 24.87
N ALA A 632 23.80 -0.40 25.10
CA ALA A 632 23.38 0.78 24.34
C ALA A 632 23.68 0.66 22.84
N ARG A 633 24.85 0.11 22.47
CA ARG A 633 25.21 -0.19 21.09
C ARG A 633 24.23 -1.21 20.49
N GLY A 634 23.98 -2.31 21.19
CA GLY A 634 23.06 -3.37 20.72
C GLY A 634 21.65 -2.83 20.47
N GLN A 635 21.18 -1.98 21.36
CA GLN A 635 19.92 -1.28 21.22
C GLN A 635 19.91 -0.42 19.94
N ALA A 636 20.91 0.43 19.74
CA ALA A 636 20.98 1.33 18.58
C ALA A 636 21.03 0.56 17.25
N VAL A 637 21.84 -0.51 17.17
CA VAL A 637 21.94 -1.34 15.96
C VAL A 637 20.64 -2.10 15.70
N PHE A 638 19.99 -2.62 16.73
CA PHE A 638 18.68 -3.29 16.62
C PHE A 638 17.63 -2.36 16.01
N PHE A 639 17.53 -1.13 16.50
CA PHE A 639 16.55 -0.18 16.00
C PHE A 639 16.84 0.27 14.57
N GLY A 640 18.10 0.35 14.19
CA GLY A 640 18.47 0.70 12.81
C GLY A 640 18.21 -0.39 11.78
N ASN A 641 18.16 -1.67 12.19
CA ASN A 641 18.15 -2.79 11.23
C ASN A 641 17.07 -3.84 11.48
N CYS A 642 16.72 -4.12 12.73
CA CYS A 642 15.86 -5.25 13.09
C CYS A 642 14.44 -4.83 13.46
N ALA A 643 14.29 -3.63 14.04
CA ALA A 643 13.03 -3.17 14.61
C ALA A 643 11.93 -3.02 13.56
N ILE A 644 12.27 -2.77 12.29
CA ILE A 644 11.28 -2.66 11.23
C ILE A 644 10.42 -3.93 11.12
N CYS A 645 11.01 -5.10 11.36
CA CYS A 645 10.30 -6.39 11.39
C CYS A 645 9.96 -6.83 12.82
N HIS A 646 10.88 -6.65 13.78
CA HIS A 646 10.77 -7.18 15.14
C HIS A 646 10.37 -6.15 16.20
N SER A 647 9.84 -4.98 15.83
CA SER A 647 9.40 -3.94 16.77
C SER A 647 8.22 -4.37 17.63
N ASN A 648 7.42 -5.28 17.10
CA ASN A 648 6.19 -5.77 17.74
C ASN A 648 6.05 -7.28 17.60
N GLN A 649 5.60 -7.89 18.36
CA GLN A 649 4.72 -9.00 18.73
C GLN A 649 4.49 -10.10 17.69
N ILE A 650 4.59 -11.19 18.23
CA ILE A 650 4.17 -12.59 18.10
C ILE A 650 3.14 -12.93 17.02
N ILE A 651 2.34 -11.97 16.50
CA ILE A 651 1.04 -12.32 15.90
C ILE A 651 1.03 -12.12 14.37
N SER A 652 2.02 -11.44 13.86
CA SER A 652 2.13 -11.15 12.41
C SER A 652 2.97 -12.15 11.62
N GLY A 653 3.40 -13.25 12.21
CA GLY A 653 4.36 -14.17 11.61
C GLY A 653 5.83 -13.79 11.82
N VAL A 654 6.10 -12.65 12.48
CA VAL A 654 7.44 -12.24 12.92
C VAL A 654 7.50 -12.26 14.43
N PRO A 655 8.37 -13.11 15.06
CA PRO A 655 8.36 -13.33 16.49
C PRO A 655 8.89 -12.14 17.28
N ASP A 656 8.36 -11.98 18.52
CA ASP A 656 8.90 -11.09 19.55
C ASP A 656 10.21 -11.67 20.11
N LEU A 657 11.33 -11.05 19.77
CA LEU A 657 12.66 -11.50 20.17
C LEU A 657 12.93 -11.42 21.68
N ARG A 658 12.07 -10.74 22.45
CA ARG A 658 12.11 -10.76 23.92
C ARG A 658 11.56 -12.05 24.53
N ARG A 659 11.19 -13.02 23.69
CA ARG A 659 10.62 -14.32 24.07
C ARG A 659 11.35 -15.48 23.42
N MET A 660 12.61 -15.25 23.04
CA MET A 660 13.43 -16.30 22.42
C MET A 660 13.55 -17.52 23.33
N GLN A 661 13.45 -18.70 22.71
CA GLN A 661 13.71 -19.96 23.38
C GLN A 661 15.25 -20.17 23.49
N PRO A 662 15.72 -21.03 24.40
CA PRO A 662 17.15 -21.27 24.59
C PRO A 662 17.89 -21.62 23.28
N GLU A 663 17.28 -22.42 22.42
CA GLU A 663 17.85 -22.87 21.14
C GLU A 663 18.07 -21.71 20.19
N ILE A 664 17.23 -20.68 20.24
CA ILE A 664 17.38 -19.47 19.40
C ILE A 664 18.56 -18.62 19.92
N HIS A 665 18.75 -18.54 21.23
CA HIS A 665 19.91 -17.87 21.79
C HIS A 665 21.23 -18.58 21.43
N GLU A 666 21.24 -19.91 21.43
CA GLU A 666 22.41 -20.72 21.04
C GLU A 666 22.74 -20.57 19.54
N ALA A 667 21.71 -20.44 18.70
CA ALA A 667 21.85 -20.29 17.24
C ALA A 667 21.89 -18.82 16.77
N PHE A 668 22.01 -17.84 17.67
CA PHE A 668 21.80 -16.42 17.34
C PHE A 668 22.69 -15.93 16.18
N ASP A 669 23.97 -16.18 16.22
CA ASP A 669 24.92 -15.79 15.16
C ASP A 669 24.63 -16.51 13.84
N GLN A 670 24.27 -17.80 13.90
CA GLN A 670 23.88 -18.59 12.73
C GLN A 670 22.63 -18.02 12.05
N ILE A 671 21.66 -17.56 12.85
CA ILE A 671 20.43 -16.96 12.32
C ILE A 671 20.72 -15.58 11.72
N VAL A 672 21.44 -14.72 12.45
CA VAL A 672 21.61 -13.31 12.06
C VAL A 672 22.70 -13.18 10.97
N LEU A 673 23.85 -13.83 11.15
CA LEU A 673 25.01 -13.65 10.27
C LEU A 673 25.12 -14.70 9.17
N GLU A 674 24.67 -15.93 9.40
CA GLU A 674 24.81 -17.03 8.44
C GLU A 674 23.51 -17.34 7.69
N GLY A 675 22.37 -16.78 8.14
CA GLY A 675 21.10 -16.88 7.44
C GLY A 675 20.38 -18.22 7.64
N ALA A 676 20.54 -18.88 8.80
CA ALA A 676 19.88 -20.16 9.08
C ALA A 676 18.34 -20.10 8.89
N PHE A 677 17.72 -18.94 9.07
CA PHE A 677 16.29 -18.73 8.87
C PHE A 677 15.93 -18.00 7.56
N LEU A 678 16.87 -17.88 6.63
CA LEU A 678 16.60 -17.28 5.31
C LEU A 678 15.42 -17.95 4.59
N PRO A 679 15.28 -19.30 4.55
CA PRO A 679 14.11 -19.93 3.93
C PRO A 679 12.76 -19.58 4.60
N MET A 680 12.79 -19.15 5.86
CA MET A 680 11.60 -18.71 6.61
C MET A 680 11.37 -17.19 6.52
N GLY A 681 12.17 -16.48 5.72
CA GLY A 681 12.03 -15.05 5.47
C GLY A 681 12.83 -14.13 6.38
N MET A 682 13.71 -14.63 7.23
CA MET A 682 14.66 -13.83 8.00
C MET A 682 15.95 -13.62 7.17
N PRO A 683 16.22 -12.40 6.65
CA PRO A 683 17.43 -12.14 5.85
C PRO A 683 18.71 -12.36 6.63
N ARG A 684 19.77 -12.67 5.91
CA ARG A 684 21.14 -12.66 6.42
C ARG A 684 21.66 -11.22 6.51
N TRP A 685 22.46 -10.92 7.55
CA TRP A 685 22.89 -9.55 7.87
C TRP A 685 24.41 -9.36 7.94
N ASP A 686 25.23 -10.35 7.60
CA ASP A 686 26.69 -10.34 7.71
C ASP A 686 27.39 -9.23 6.90
N ASP A 687 26.68 -8.64 5.93
CA ASP A 687 27.16 -7.52 5.11
C ASP A 687 26.83 -6.14 5.71
N LEU A 688 25.94 -6.05 6.74
CA LEU A 688 25.54 -4.81 7.42
C LEU A 688 25.86 -4.81 8.92
N ILE A 689 25.97 -5.98 9.52
CA ILE A 689 26.13 -6.18 10.96
C ILE A 689 27.41 -6.96 11.22
N SER A 690 28.34 -6.35 11.95
CA SER A 690 29.57 -7.03 12.39
C SER A 690 29.27 -8.09 13.47
N LYS A 691 30.21 -8.99 13.74
CA LYS A 691 30.11 -9.93 14.85
C LYS A 691 29.98 -9.23 16.19
N GLU A 692 30.66 -8.11 16.36
CA GLU A 692 30.58 -7.24 17.55
C GLU A 692 29.19 -6.62 17.69
N ASP A 693 28.56 -6.22 16.57
CA ASP A 693 27.19 -5.71 16.57
C ASP A 693 26.19 -6.83 16.89
N ALA A 694 26.33 -7.99 16.29
CA ALA A 694 25.49 -9.16 16.60
C ALA A 694 25.58 -9.55 18.09
N HIS A 695 26.81 -9.57 18.66
CA HIS A 695 27.03 -9.77 20.08
C HIS A 695 26.33 -8.69 20.93
N ALA A 696 26.41 -7.43 20.54
CA ALA A 696 25.78 -6.34 21.26
C ALA A 696 24.25 -6.40 21.19
N ILE A 697 23.67 -6.71 20.01
CA ILE A 697 22.21 -6.95 19.84
C ILE A 697 21.74 -8.09 20.73
N HIS A 698 22.46 -9.23 20.72
CA HIS A 698 22.11 -10.39 21.52
C HIS A 698 22.16 -10.07 23.01
N ALA A 699 23.22 -9.37 23.47
CA ALA A 699 23.33 -8.93 24.86
C ALA A 699 22.17 -8.02 25.29
N TRP A 700 21.75 -7.09 24.43
CA TRP A 700 20.61 -6.23 24.69
C TRP A 700 19.29 -7.01 24.74
N LEU A 701 19.07 -7.97 23.83
CA LEU A 701 17.87 -8.82 23.82
C LEU A 701 17.77 -9.71 25.05
N ILE A 702 18.89 -10.24 25.55
CA ILE A 702 18.93 -10.99 26.83
C ILE A 702 18.44 -10.10 27.98
N ASP A 703 18.92 -8.87 28.06
CA ASP A 703 18.52 -7.89 29.09
C ASP A 703 17.02 -7.54 28.98
N GLU A 704 16.53 -7.28 27.77
CA GLU A 704 15.11 -7.00 27.53
C GLU A 704 14.21 -8.21 27.86
N GLN A 705 14.62 -9.42 27.52
CA GLN A 705 13.89 -10.65 27.88
C GLN A 705 13.80 -10.81 29.38
N ALA A 706 14.90 -10.55 30.11
CA ALA A 706 14.91 -10.61 31.57
C ALA A 706 13.92 -9.61 32.19
N LYS A 707 13.86 -8.37 31.66
CA LYS A 707 12.92 -7.33 32.10
C LYS A 707 11.46 -7.74 31.85
N VAL A 708 11.16 -8.26 30.65
CA VAL A 708 9.81 -8.74 30.28
C VAL A 708 9.40 -9.88 31.21
N ARG A 709 10.27 -10.89 31.40
CA ARG A 709 10.01 -12.02 32.27
C ARG A 709 9.75 -11.60 33.74
N ALA A 710 10.60 -10.72 34.28
CA ALA A 710 10.44 -10.24 35.64
C ALA A 710 9.10 -9.52 35.87
N ARG A 711 8.67 -8.74 34.89
CA ARG A 711 7.36 -8.08 34.90
C ARG A 711 6.22 -9.08 34.85
N GLU A 712 6.28 -10.05 33.94
CA GLU A 712 5.25 -11.07 33.78
C GLU A 712 5.10 -11.99 34.96
N LEU A 713 6.21 -12.36 35.63
CA LEU A 713 6.17 -13.08 36.89
C LEU A 713 5.43 -12.28 37.96
N LYS A 714 5.64 -10.95 38.04
CA LYS A 714 4.88 -10.09 38.97
C LYS A 714 3.39 -10.04 38.64
N LEU A 715 3.04 -9.97 37.36
CA LEU A 715 1.64 -10.00 36.91
C LEU A 715 0.98 -11.34 37.26
N LYS A 716 1.67 -12.46 36.97
CA LYS A 716 1.20 -13.81 37.31
C LYS A 716 0.98 -13.98 38.82
N ALA A 717 1.94 -13.52 39.64
CA ALA A 717 1.81 -13.55 41.09
C ALA A 717 0.64 -12.69 41.62
N ALA A 718 0.31 -11.60 40.90
CA ALA A 718 -0.81 -10.73 41.23
C ALA A 718 -2.16 -11.21 40.64
N GLY A 719 -2.21 -12.38 39.98
CA GLY A 719 -3.40 -12.88 39.28
C GLY A 719 -3.86 -12.02 38.10
N LYS A 720 -2.95 -11.22 37.51
CA LYS A 720 -3.25 -10.35 36.36
C LYS A 720 -2.90 -11.07 35.05
N PRO A 721 -3.60 -10.75 33.94
CA PRO A 721 -3.28 -11.29 32.63
C PRO A 721 -1.83 -11.01 32.21
N LEU A 722 -1.17 -11.99 31.60
CA LEU A 722 0.19 -11.85 31.07
C LEU A 722 0.25 -11.09 29.73
N ASP A 723 -0.86 -10.94 29.10
CA ASP A 723 -1.06 -10.16 27.88
C ASP A 723 -1.00 -8.65 28.12
N ALA A 724 -0.55 -8.22 29.31
CA ALA A 724 -0.32 -6.81 29.56
C ALA A 724 0.47 -6.19 28.40
N PRO A 725 0.14 -4.94 27.98
CA PRO A 725 0.68 -4.37 26.75
C PRO A 725 2.15 -4.65 26.69
N SER A 726 2.53 -5.47 25.77
CA SER A 726 3.89 -5.42 25.34
C SER A 726 4.07 -3.97 24.97
N LEU A 727 4.84 -3.28 25.73
CA LEU A 727 5.48 -2.10 25.27
C LEU A 727 6.05 -2.48 23.92
N THR A 728 5.59 -1.85 22.87
CA THR A 728 6.30 -1.92 21.63
C THR A 728 7.75 -1.63 21.99
N ILE A 729 8.68 -2.34 21.43
CA ILE A 729 10.10 -1.97 21.57
C ILE A 729 10.26 -0.48 21.24
N LEU A 730 9.44 0.05 20.30
CA LEU A 730 9.36 1.46 19.94
C LEU A 730 8.75 2.39 21.01
N SER A 731 7.93 1.92 21.95
CA SER A 731 7.38 2.75 23.03
C SER A 731 8.32 2.88 24.24
N SER A 732 9.51 2.35 24.15
CA SER A 732 10.58 2.49 25.14
C SER A 732 11.58 3.60 24.81
N TYR A 733 11.31 4.45 23.79
CA TYR A 733 12.10 5.60 23.39
C TYR A 733 11.41 6.91 23.65
#